data_073edf68dc0d563ff43c2bbbedc1ea23
#
_entry.id   073edf68dc0d563ff43c2bbbedc1ea23
#
_cell.length_a   1.000
_cell.length_b   1.000
_cell.length_c   1.000
_cell.angle_alpha   90.00
_cell.angle_beta   90.00
_cell.angle_gamma   90.00
#
_symmetry.space_group_name_H-M   'P 1'
#
loop_
_entity.id
_entity.type
_entity.pdbx_description
1 polymer ?
#
loop_
_entity_poly.entity_id
_entity_poly.type
_entity_poly.pdbx_seq_one_letter_code
_entity_poly.pdbx_strand_id
1 'polypeptide(L)'
;MKTLCIRLAWLLTLFCLSPSIGAGTPEYVGSAACKGCHEQQYAAWRASHHYQAMLPATEESVLGDFSDRHFEYGGVKSRFYRKGGGFFVETDNAGGELQEFEITYTFGFYPLQQYLVLFPNGRYQALNIVWDSRPEAQGGQRWIHLYPDDEDPVLHDDIVHWTGSFQNWNSRCAVCHSTGLEKNYSSSRNEYNTTWKEINVACEACHGPASAHLEWVEGDRKQANGGFGFSLRDRGDFGPADGSVPHTLNRLDGARPVTQIETCAACHSRRSELAVYKAGQSFDDGYRLALIESGLYFPDGQVLDEVYVYGSFLQSRMNAAGVVCTNCHDPHNNGLIAEGNNLCSQCHLATEYDQPDHHHHETGSDGAACVNCHMPSRTYMVVDDRRDHSFRVPEPHLSLELGVPNACNQCHQDKDAGWAVESLKAWGYGGKTRSKHAKILSSGWSAQLEALPGLLALAQDPQQPAIVRASALLASQNFPSQESLAALQAALGSTDSLVRESATRSMDWVPVAQRYAMLRDLIADPSKAVRMAVARQLNEFPAGQLPPEYAQEVLSLRKEYLESLQLNADMPEEQMSLGLFYAGTGDPLAAEQAYRSALKLSPSFTPALLNLADLYRANGMDRQAQPLLQEAIEMAPEQASAYHAMGLLLIRGEQLDQAVPYLQKAAVREPENSRYTYVYAVALWESGSREEAVRELESALRRQPGNRELASALASYYEQLGEKEKLEALMKSFRP
;
A
#
# COMPACT_ATOMS: atom_id res chain seq x y z
N MET A 1 -74.67 28.56 -47.45
CA MET A 1 -74.28 29.17 -48.77
C MET A 1 -72.78 29.51 -48.63
N LYS A 2 -72.05 29.05 -49.62
CA LYS A 2 -70.65 29.31 -49.94
C LYS A 2 -69.56 28.69 -49.04
N THR A 3 -69.18 27.50 -49.43
CA THR A 3 -68.02 26.71 -49.23
C THR A 3 -66.73 27.47 -49.61
N LEU A 4 -65.68 27.43 -48.73
CA LEU A 4 -64.34 27.82 -49.11
C LEU A 4 -63.38 26.71 -48.76
N CYS A 5 -62.85 26.00 -49.78
CA CYS A 5 -61.80 25.01 -49.68
C CYS A 5 -60.44 25.68 -49.45
N ILE A 6 -59.76 25.33 -48.35
CA ILE A 6 -58.31 25.66 -48.17
C ILE A 6 -57.54 24.36 -48.34
N ARG A 7 -56.73 24.32 -49.39
CA ARG A 7 -55.75 23.25 -49.64
C ARG A 7 -54.53 23.50 -48.77
N LEU A 8 -54.26 22.57 -47.83
CA LEU A 8 -53.06 22.54 -47.03
C LEU A 8 -52.01 21.71 -47.78
N ALA A 9 -50.94 22.38 -48.25
CA ALA A 9 -49.77 21.74 -48.84
C ALA A 9 -48.85 21.24 -47.71
N TRP A 10 -48.64 19.93 -47.61
CA TRP A 10 -47.69 19.31 -46.75
C TRP A 10 -46.28 19.40 -47.39
N LEU A 11 -45.40 20.28 -46.85
CA LEU A 11 -43.98 20.22 -47.11
C LEU A 11 -43.36 19.13 -46.21
N LEU A 12 -43.02 17.99 -46.80
CA LEU A 12 -42.15 16.99 -46.18
C LEU A 12 -40.71 17.53 -46.21
N THR A 13 -40.26 18.10 -45.11
CA THR A 13 -38.84 18.28 -44.82
C THR A 13 -38.27 16.95 -44.35
N LEU A 14 -37.59 16.23 -45.26
CA LEU A 14 -36.70 15.12 -44.86
C LEU A 14 -35.54 15.72 -44.02
N PHE A 15 -35.63 15.59 -42.73
CA PHE A 15 -34.47 15.68 -41.86
C PHE A 15 -33.64 14.40 -42.10
N CYS A 16 -32.52 14.51 -42.82
CA CYS A 16 -31.45 13.55 -42.81
C CYS A 16 -30.88 13.55 -41.38
N LEU A 17 -31.41 12.70 -40.50
CA LEU A 17 -30.72 12.27 -39.29
C LEU A 17 -29.51 11.46 -39.78
N SER A 18 -28.36 12.10 -39.90
CA SER A 18 -27.08 11.40 -39.93
C SER A 18 -27.00 10.68 -38.56
N PRO A 19 -26.84 9.36 -38.48
CA PRO A 19 -26.54 8.71 -37.23
C PRO A 19 -25.18 9.27 -36.78
N SER A 20 -25.18 10.04 -35.71
CA SER A 20 -23.96 10.24 -34.93
C SER A 20 -23.52 8.84 -34.48
N ILE A 21 -22.60 8.25 -35.21
CA ILE A 21 -21.86 7.08 -34.75
C ILE A 21 -21.15 7.60 -33.51
N GLY A 22 -21.73 7.37 -32.33
CA GLY A 22 -21.03 7.55 -31.07
C GLY A 22 -19.80 6.69 -31.18
N ALA A 23 -18.60 7.27 -31.02
CA ALA A 23 -17.37 6.51 -30.95
C ALA A 23 -17.57 5.44 -29.85
N GLY A 24 -17.56 4.18 -30.25
CA GLY A 24 -17.66 3.04 -29.32
C GLY A 24 -16.52 3.14 -28.29
N THR A 25 -16.71 2.57 -27.13
CA THR A 25 -15.62 2.44 -26.16
C THR A 25 -14.48 1.67 -26.81
N PRO A 26 -13.22 2.20 -26.80
CA PRO A 26 -12.10 1.50 -27.41
C PRO A 26 -11.95 0.08 -26.84
N GLU A 27 -11.61 -0.88 -27.69
CA GLU A 27 -11.44 -2.30 -27.35
C GLU A 27 -9.99 -2.71 -27.47
N TYR A 28 -9.60 -3.74 -26.70
CA TYR A 28 -8.29 -4.37 -26.79
C TYR A 28 -8.18 -5.19 -28.08
N VAL A 29 -7.07 -4.99 -28.82
CA VAL A 29 -6.80 -5.66 -30.09
C VAL A 29 -5.70 -6.71 -30.01
N GLY A 30 -4.91 -6.68 -28.93
CA GLY A 30 -3.75 -7.57 -28.68
C GLY A 30 -2.48 -7.09 -29.39
N SER A 31 -1.33 -7.38 -28.78
CA SER A 31 0.00 -6.92 -29.23
C SER A 31 0.37 -7.42 -30.64
N ALA A 32 -0.18 -8.54 -31.08
CA ALA A 32 0.06 -9.05 -32.43
C ALA A 32 -0.39 -8.07 -33.53
N ALA A 33 -1.45 -7.29 -33.29
CA ALA A 33 -1.94 -6.26 -34.21
C ALA A 33 -0.94 -5.09 -34.36
N CYS A 34 -0.10 -4.83 -33.38
CA CYS A 34 0.88 -3.74 -33.37
C CYS A 34 2.13 -4.07 -34.19
N LYS A 35 2.48 -5.37 -34.32
CA LYS A 35 3.74 -5.86 -34.90
C LYS A 35 4.05 -5.28 -36.29
N GLY A 36 3.04 -5.23 -37.18
CA GLY A 36 3.26 -4.84 -38.58
C GLY A 36 3.71 -3.39 -38.76
N CYS A 37 3.41 -2.50 -37.84
CA CYS A 37 3.75 -1.07 -37.87
C CYS A 37 4.84 -0.68 -36.85
N HIS A 38 4.95 -1.41 -35.74
CA HIS A 38 5.86 -1.14 -34.61
C HIS A 38 6.85 -2.29 -34.38
N GLU A 39 7.49 -2.77 -35.47
CA GLU A 39 8.34 -3.97 -35.45
C GLU A 39 9.49 -3.89 -34.44
N GLN A 40 10.15 -2.72 -34.33
CA GLN A 40 11.27 -2.53 -33.40
C GLN A 40 10.80 -2.57 -31.95
N GLN A 41 9.73 -1.86 -31.60
CA GLN A 41 9.17 -1.85 -30.25
C GLN A 41 8.61 -3.21 -29.87
N TYR A 42 7.97 -3.90 -30.82
CA TYR A 42 7.47 -5.25 -30.60
C TYR A 42 8.61 -6.25 -30.32
N ALA A 43 9.71 -6.20 -31.08
CA ALA A 43 10.88 -7.04 -30.87
C ALA A 43 11.55 -6.76 -29.52
N ALA A 44 11.70 -5.48 -29.16
CA ALA A 44 12.25 -5.05 -27.87
C ALA A 44 11.39 -5.55 -26.70
N TRP A 45 10.07 -5.38 -26.77
CA TRP A 45 9.12 -5.86 -25.76
C TRP A 45 9.16 -7.38 -25.61
N ARG A 46 9.24 -8.14 -26.69
CA ARG A 46 9.34 -9.61 -26.66
C ARG A 46 10.55 -10.12 -25.88
N ALA A 47 11.62 -9.34 -25.81
CA ALA A 47 12.82 -9.65 -25.04
C ALA A 47 12.79 -9.11 -23.59
N SER A 48 11.77 -8.32 -23.22
CA SER A 48 11.69 -7.60 -21.96
C SER A 48 11.12 -8.43 -20.82
N HIS A 49 11.35 -7.98 -19.57
CA HIS A 49 10.70 -8.51 -18.38
C HIS A 49 9.17 -8.33 -18.40
N HIS A 50 8.64 -7.30 -19.08
CA HIS A 50 7.20 -7.09 -19.22
C HIS A 50 6.55 -8.25 -20.01
N TYR A 51 7.15 -8.69 -21.11
CA TYR A 51 6.67 -9.85 -21.84
C TYR A 51 6.81 -11.14 -21.02
N GLN A 52 7.92 -11.28 -20.32
CA GLN A 52 8.26 -12.48 -19.54
C GLN A 52 7.67 -12.47 -18.12
N ALA A 53 6.91 -11.43 -17.79
CA ALA A 53 6.25 -11.32 -16.47
C ALA A 53 5.36 -12.53 -16.18
N MET A 54 4.68 -13.07 -17.22
CA MET A 54 3.87 -14.27 -17.16
C MET A 54 3.88 -14.96 -18.52
N LEU A 55 4.09 -16.29 -18.52
CA LEU A 55 4.00 -17.13 -19.72
C LEU A 55 3.35 -18.48 -19.36
N PRO A 56 2.65 -19.15 -20.30
CA PRO A 56 2.30 -20.57 -20.11
C PRO A 56 3.56 -21.41 -19.85
N ALA A 57 3.46 -22.41 -18.97
CA ALA A 57 4.57 -23.28 -18.63
C ALA A 57 4.91 -24.21 -19.81
N THR A 58 5.98 -23.91 -20.53
CA THR A 58 6.47 -24.65 -21.71
C THR A 58 7.96 -24.94 -21.56
N GLU A 59 8.50 -25.77 -22.45
CA GLU A 59 9.94 -26.05 -22.54
C GLU A 59 10.79 -24.78 -22.72
N GLU A 60 10.22 -23.73 -23.32
CA GLU A 60 10.91 -22.47 -23.60
C GLU A 60 10.81 -21.49 -22.45
N SER A 61 9.73 -21.52 -21.66
CA SER A 61 9.45 -20.53 -20.62
C SER A 61 9.90 -20.98 -19.23
N VAL A 62 9.95 -22.28 -18.94
CA VAL A 62 10.36 -22.83 -17.64
C VAL A 62 11.87 -22.86 -17.53
N LEU A 63 12.41 -22.13 -16.54
CA LEU A 63 13.85 -22.05 -16.29
C LEU A 63 14.33 -23.04 -15.23
N GLY A 64 13.44 -23.43 -14.30
CA GLY A 64 13.77 -24.33 -13.20
C GLY A 64 14.11 -25.75 -13.65
N ASP A 65 14.93 -26.43 -12.86
CA ASP A 65 15.32 -27.82 -13.10
C ASP A 65 14.22 -28.78 -12.63
N PHE A 66 13.40 -29.27 -13.57
CA PHE A 66 12.36 -30.29 -13.38
C PHE A 66 12.84 -31.71 -13.77
N SER A 67 14.15 -31.98 -13.71
CA SER A 67 14.72 -33.31 -13.97
C SER A 67 14.73 -34.20 -12.72
N ASP A 68 13.58 -34.37 -12.07
CA ASP A 68 13.43 -35.16 -10.84
C ASP A 68 14.23 -34.60 -9.65
N ARG A 69 14.15 -33.29 -9.43
CA ARG A 69 14.88 -32.58 -8.36
C ARG A 69 14.10 -32.53 -7.07
N HIS A 70 14.83 -32.63 -5.98
CA HIS A 70 14.29 -32.49 -4.63
C HIS A 70 14.78 -31.21 -3.97
N PHE A 71 13.88 -30.58 -3.21
CA PHE A 71 14.16 -29.44 -2.36
C PHE A 71 13.52 -29.68 -1.00
N GLU A 72 14.24 -29.42 0.09
CA GLU A 72 13.75 -29.62 1.46
C GLU A 72 13.75 -28.30 2.23
N TYR A 73 12.62 -27.97 2.86
CA TYR A 73 12.44 -26.79 3.68
C TYR A 73 11.38 -27.07 4.76
N GLY A 74 11.63 -26.66 6.03
CA GLY A 74 10.69 -26.85 7.14
C GLY A 74 10.26 -28.32 7.35
N GLY A 75 11.12 -29.31 6.98
CA GLY A 75 10.81 -30.73 7.05
C GLY A 75 9.96 -31.25 5.86
N VAL A 76 9.52 -30.39 4.94
CA VAL A 76 8.80 -30.78 3.73
C VAL A 76 9.80 -31.04 2.61
N LYS A 77 9.71 -32.23 2.00
CA LYS A 77 10.48 -32.62 0.81
C LYS A 77 9.65 -32.45 -0.44
N SER A 78 9.87 -31.35 -1.14
CA SER A 78 9.25 -31.09 -2.44
C SER A 78 10.03 -31.73 -3.57
N ARG A 79 9.35 -32.20 -4.63
CA ARG A 79 9.93 -32.84 -5.80
C ARG A 79 9.44 -32.18 -7.08
N PHE A 80 10.36 -31.74 -7.91
CA PHE A 80 10.10 -31.08 -9.20
C PHE A 80 10.43 -32.03 -10.36
N TYR A 81 9.43 -32.35 -11.20
CA TYR A 81 9.60 -33.38 -12.23
C TYR A 81 8.68 -33.16 -13.44
N ARG A 82 8.91 -33.94 -14.48
CA ARG A 82 8.12 -33.94 -15.70
C ARG A 82 7.25 -35.17 -15.81
N LYS A 83 6.04 -35.00 -16.35
CA LYS A 83 5.07 -36.09 -16.57
C LYS A 83 4.18 -35.74 -17.76
N GLY A 84 4.13 -36.60 -18.77
CA GLY A 84 3.25 -36.42 -19.92
C GLY A 84 3.48 -35.16 -20.75
N GLY A 85 4.69 -34.57 -20.67
CA GLY A 85 5.04 -33.30 -21.33
C GLY A 85 4.76 -32.05 -20.49
N GLY A 86 4.11 -32.18 -19.32
CA GLY A 86 3.87 -31.11 -18.36
C GLY A 86 4.93 -31.07 -17.26
N PHE A 87 4.91 -29.99 -16.49
CA PHE A 87 5.76 -29.70 -15.32
C PHE A 87 4.96 -29.90 -14.04
N PHE A 88 5.51 -30.61 -13.07
CA PHE A 88 4.81 -30.97 -11.83
C PHE A 88 5.68 -30.72 -10.60
N VAL A 89 5.03 -30.35 -9.52
CA VAL A 89 5.60 -30.33 -8.19
C VAL A 89 4.79 -31.23 -7.26
N GLU A 90 5.46 -32.09 -6.50
CA GLU A 90 4.88 -32.75 -5.34
C GLU A 90 5.36 -32.02 -4.10
N THR A 91 4.45 -31.40 -3.35
CA THR A 91 4.73 -30.60 -2.16
C THR A 91 3.52 -30.65 -1.22
N ASP A 92 3.60 -30.03 -0.05
CA ASP A 92 2.51 -30.03 0.93
C ASP A 92 1.31 -29.20 0.45
N ASN A 93 0.13 -29.69 0.76
CA ASN A 93 -1.13 -29.00 0.56
C ASN A 93 -1.51 -28.19 1.82
N ALA A 94 -2.69 -27.55 1.83
CA ALA A 94 -3.19 -26.78 2.95
C ALA A 94 -3.42 -27.61 4.26
N GLY A 95 -3.36 -28.93 4.19
CA GLY A 95 -3.43 -29.86 5.33
C GLY A 95 -2.06 -30.40 5.76
N GLY A 96 -0.97 -29.98 5.11
CA GLY A 96 0.38 -30.49 5.38
C GLY A 96 0.69 -31.84 4.75
N GLU A 97 -0.17 -32.37 3.88
CA GLU A 97 0.03 -33.65 3.20
C GLU A 97 0.69 -33.42 1.83
N LEU A 98 1.65 -34.26 1.45
CA LEU A 98 2.25 -34.21 0.12
C LEU A 98 1.22 -34.53 -0.96
N GLN A 99 1.17 -33.68 -1.96
CA GLN A 99 0.25 -33.78 -3.10
C GLN A 99 0.94 -33.32 -4.39
N GLU A 100 0.59 -33.96 -5.51
CA GLU A 100 1.05 -33.59 -6.86
C GLU A 100 0.22 -32.42 -7.40
N PHE A 101 0.92 -31.41 -7.95
CA PHE A 101 0.31 -30.25 -8.60
C PHE A 101 0.95 -29.99 -9.95
N GLU A 102 0.13 -29.65 -10.95
CA GLU A 102 0.59 -29.25 -12.27
C GLU A 102 0.91 -27.77 -12.30
N ILE A 103 2.07 -27.42 -12.85
CA ILE A 103 2.47 -26.04 -13.10
C ILE A 103 1.82 -25.55 -14.39
N THR A 104 1.02 -24.49 -14.31
CA THR A 104 0.27 -23.95 -15.45
C THR A 104 0.94 -22.75 -16.09
N TYR A 105 1.57 -21.88 -15.27
CA TYR A 105 2.25 -20.67 -15.73
C TYR A 105 3.59 -20.48 -15.02
N THR A 106 4.51 -19.83 -15.72
CA THR A 106 5.69 -19.20 -15.11
C THR A 106 5.34 -17.78 -14.69
N PHE A 107 5.96 -17.30 -13.62
CA PHE A 107 5.71 -16.01 -13.01
C PHE A 107 7.06 -15.33 -12.72
N GLY A 108 7.41 -14.31 -13.49
CA GLY A 108 8.73 -13.71 -13.51
C GLY A 108 9.75 -14.50 -14.33
N PHE A 109 10.95 -13.95 -14.42
CA PHE A 109 12.01 -14.44 -15.30
C PHE A 109 13.41 -14.30 -14.68
N TYR A 110 13.76 -13.11 -14.20
CA TYR A 110 15.06 -12.78 -13.60
C TYR A 110 14.85 -11.73 -12.51
N PRO A 111 15.52 -11.84 -11.36
CA PRO A 111 16.55 -12.82 -10.95
C PRO A 111 15.96 -14.15 -10.47
N LEU A 112 14.65 -14.27 -10.37
CA LEU A 112 13.97 -15.48 -9.96
C LEU A 112 12.73 -15.74 -10.84
N GLN A 113 12.31 -17.03 -10.88
CA GLN A 113 11.08 -17.45 -11.51
C GLN A 113 10.23 -18.23 -10.52
N GLN A 114 8.98 -17.78 -10.29
CA GLN A 114 7.94 -18.52 -9.57
C GLN A 114 7.08 -19.33 -10.52
N TYR A 115 6.22 -20.17 -9.95
CA TYR A 115 5.34 -21.06 -10.70
C TYR A 115 3.92 -20.99 -10.14
N LEU A 116 2.92 -21.04 -11.02
CA LEU A 116 1.52 -21.01 -10.64
C LEU A 116 0.87 -22.38 -10.79
N VAL A 117 0.09 -22.72 -9.79
CA VAL A 117 -0.78 -23.92 -9.74
C VAL A 117 -2.23 -23.47 -9.81
N LEU A 118 -3.02 -24.12 -10.69
CA LEU A 118 -4.46 -23.89 -10.78
C LEU A 118 -5.23 -24.80 -9.83
N PHE A 119 -6.05 -24.19 -8.97
CA PHE A 119 -6.97 -24.89 -8.07
C PHE A 119 -8.36 -25.06 -8.72
N PRO A 120 -9.16 -26.06 -8.28
CA PRO A 120 -10.47 -26.36 -8.89
C PRO A 120 -11.47 -25.19 -8.87
N ASN A 121 -11.34 -24.25 -7.92
CA ASN A 121 -12.20 -23.07 -7.84
C ASN A 121 -11.73 -21.90 -8.74
N GLY A 122 -10.82 -22.14 -9.68
CA GLY A 122 -10.27 -21.13 -10.59
C GLY A 122 -9.22 -20.22 -9.99
N ARG A 123 -8.79 -20.49 -8.74
CA ARG A 123 -7.73 -19.74 -8.06
C ARG A 123 -6.36 -20.22 -8.55
N TYR A 124 -5.50 -19.30 -8.93
CA TYR A 124 -4.09 -19.56 -9.20
C TYR A 124 -3.28 -19.23 -7.94
N GLN A 125 -2.47 -20.20 -7.48
CA GLN A 125 -1.58 -20.05 -6.34
C GLN A 125 -0.13 -19.99 -6.79
N ALA A 126 0.61 -19.00 -6.27
CA ALA A 126 2.05 -18.87 -6.49
C ALA A 126 2.81 -19.71 -5.46
N LEU A 127 3.71 -20.57 -5.91
CA LEU A 127 4.56 -21.36 -5.03
C LEU A 127 5.55 -20.47 -4.27
N ASN A 128 5.81 -20.79 -3.01
CA ASN A 128 6.89 -20.17 -2.22
C ASN A 128 8.28 -20.72 -2.56
N ILE A 129 8.34 -21.89 -3.23
CA ILE A 129 9.58 -22.46 -3.74
C ILE A 129 9.78 -21.96 -5.15
N VAL A 130 10.88 -21.26 -5.39
CA VAL A 130 11.15 -20.56 -6.64
C VAL A 130 12.51 -20.91 -7.20
N TRP A 131 12.70 -20.69 -8.48
CA TRP A 131 13.98 -20.90 -9.14
C TRP A 131 14.81 -19.62 -9.15
N ASP A 132 15.97 -19.63 -8.50
CA ASP A 132 16.99 -18.57 -8.62
C ASP A 132 17.63 -18.67 -10.01
N SER A 133 17.24 -17.78 -10.92
CA SER A 133 17.67 -17.81 -12.32
C SER A 133 18.98 -17.09 -12.58
N ARG A 134 19.61 -16.50 -11.55
CA ARG A 134 20.93 -15.87 -11.68
C ARG A 134 21.97 -16.90 -12.14
N PRO A 135 23.08 -16.45 -12.75
CA PRO A 135 24.18 -17.34 -13.11
C PRO A 135 24.72 -18.10 -11.88
N GLU A 136 25.19 -19.32 -12.09
CA GLU A 136 25.80 -20.15 -11.04
C GLU A 136 26.97 -19.43 -10.33
N ALA A 137 27.78 -18.66 -11.08
CA ALA A 137 28.86 -17.85 -10.54
C ALA A 137 28.40 -16.76 -9.53
N GLN A 138 27.10 -16.42 -9.54
CA GLN A 138 26.46 -15.50 -8.60
C GLN A 138 25.65 -16.24 -7.51
N GLY A 139 25.82 -17.58 -7.41
CA GLY A 139 25.09 -18.41 -6.46
C GLY A 139 23.69 -18.79 -6.89
N GLY A 140 23.30 -18.55 -8.15
CA GLY A 140 22.02 -18.91 -8.74
C GLY A 140 21.96 -20.35 -9.26
N GLN A 141 21.02 -20.64 -10.17
CA GLN A 141 20.72 -21.96 -10.77
C GLN A 141 20.34 -23.00 -9.72
N ARG A 142 19.45 -22.61 -8.80
CA ARG A 142 18.99 -23.48 -7.70
C ARG A 142 17.57 -23.16 -7.27
N TRP A 143 16.91 -24.11 -6.61
CA TRP A 143 15.66 -23.90 -5.91
C TRP A 143 15.94 -23.18 -4.59
N ILE A 144 15.09 -22.22 -4.24
CA ILE A 144 15.11 -21.50 -2.96
C ILE A 144 13.70 -21.32 -2.44
N HIS A 145 13.55 -21.15 -1.12
CA HIS A 145 12.28 -20.75 -0.51
C HIS A 145 12.26 -19.22 -0.31
N LEU A 146 11.10 -18.56 -0.53
CA LEU A 146 10.98 -17.09 -0.41
C LEU A 146 11.08 -16.58 1.02
N TYR A 147 10.83 -17.46 2.00
CA TYR A 147 10.92 -17.18 3.43
C TYR A 147 11.93 -18.16 4.05
N PRO A 148 13.26 -17.93 3.88
CA PRO A 148 14.27 -18.92 4.23
C PRO A 148 14.67 -18.84 5.72
N ASP A 149 13.71 -18.82 6.62
CA ASP A 149 13.96 -18.87 8.07
C ASP A 149 13.83 -20.32 8.54
N ASP A 150 14.96 -20.92 8.94
CA ASP A 150 14.99 -22.30 9.43
C ASP A 150 14.59 -22.39 10.93
N GLU A 151 14.61 -21.28 11.67
CA GLU A 151 14.22 -21.24 13.09
C GLU A 151 12.69 -21.07 13.22
N ASP A 152 12.06 -20.38 12.28
CA ASP A 152 10.61 -20.19 12.22
C ASP A 152 10.09 -20.44 10.77
N PRO A 153 10.07 -21.71 10.32
CA PRO A 153 9.71 -22.04 8.95
C PRO A 153 8.22 -21.82 8.68
N VAL A 154 7.90 -21.30 7.50
CA VAL A 154 6.51 -21.19 7.00
C VAL A 154 5.95 -22.58 6.75
N LEU A 155 4.96 -22.99 7.53
CA LEU A 155 4.28 -24.28 7.45
C LEU A 155 2.86 -24.11 6.86
N HIS A 156 2.18 -25.25 6.65
CA HIS A 156 0.86 -25.31 5.97
C HIS A 156 -0.26 -24.49 6.65
N ASP A 157 -0.16 -24.19 7.93
CA ASP A 157 -1.11 -23.37 8.71
C ASP A 157 -0.73 -21.88 8.76
N ASP A 158 0.42 -21.50 8.20
CA ASP A 158 0.84 -20.11 8.12
C ASP A 158 0.04 -19.35 7.03
N ILE A 159 -0.27 -18.07 7.32
CA ILE A 159 -1.02 -17.20 6.42
C ILE A 159 -0.26 -16.90 5.10
N VAL A 160 1.08 -16.94 5.15
CA VAL A 160 1.95 -16.73 3.97
C VAL A 160 2.35 -18.03 3.27
N HIS A 161 1.85 -19.18 3.74
CA HIS A 161 2.03 -20.45 3.03
C HIS A 161 1.50 -20.35 1.59
N TRP A 162 2.12 -21.10 0.66
CA TRP A 162 1.79 -20.99 -0.76
C TRP A 162 0.31 -21.26 -1.11
N THR A 163 -0.43 -22.02 -0.28
CA THR A 163 -1.87 -22.25 -0.44
C THR A 163 -2.72 -21.15 0.18
N GLY A 164 -2.13 -20.23 0.94
CA GLY A 164 -2.79 -19.15 1.67
C GLY A 164 -3.28 -18.00 0.79
N SER A 165 -4.02 -17.07 1.37
CA SER A 165 -4.60 -15.93 0.67
C SER A 165 -3.56 -14.91 0.17
N PHE A 166 -2.37 -14.87 0.78
CA PHE A 166 -1.28 -13.97 0.36
C PHE A 166 -0.63 -14.40 -0.95
N GLN A 167 -0.70 -15.70 -1.29
CA GLN A 167 -0.14 -16.26 -2.53
C GLN A 167 -1.19 -16.45 -3.64
N ASN A 168 -2.40 -15.90 -3.45
CA ASN A 168 -3.45 -15.92 -4.46
C ASN A 168 -3.13 -14.92 -5.58
N TRP A 169 -2.67 -15.43 -6.72
CA TRP A 169 -2.30 -14.62 -7.89
C TRP A 169 -3.47 -13.77 -8.41
N ASN A 170 -4.70 -14.30 -8.46
CA ASN A 170 -5.86 -13.59 -9.02
C ASN A 170 -6.13 -12.26 -8.30
N SER A 171 -5.90 -12.19 -6.98
CA SER A 171 -6.17 -11.00 -6.15
C SER A 171 -4.95 -10.14 -5.90
N ARG A 172 -3.74 -10.72 -5.83
CA ARG A 172 -2.54 -10.01 -5.37
C ARG A 172 -1.59 -9.60 -6.50
N CYS A 173 -1.55 -10.36 -7.60
CA CYS A 173 -0.49 -10.26 -8.61
C CYS A 173 -1.03 -9.91 -10.01
N ALA A 174 -2.19 -10.47 -10.37
CA ALA A 174 -2.72 -10.48 -11.73
C ALA A 174 -2.84 -9.09 -12.37
N VAL A 175 -3.25 -8.09 -11.62
CA VAL A 175 -3.48 -6.72 -12.12
C VAL A 175 -2.20 -6.05 -12.64
N CYS A 176 -1.02 -6.40 -12.07
CA CYS A 176 0.28 -5.89 -12.50
C CYS A 176 0.94 -6.80 -13.54
N HIS A 177 0.57 -8.09 -13.59
CA HIS A 177 1.25 -9.09 -14.40
C HIS A 177 0.45 -9.57 -15.61
N SER A 178 -0.71 -8.93 -15.91
CA SER A 178 -1.52 -9.23 -17.09
C SER A 178 -2.08 -7.96 -17.73
N THR A 179 -2.71 -8.09 -18.89
CA THR A 179 -3.33 -6.99 -19.63
C THR A 179 -4.80 -7.24 -19.82
N GLY A 180 -5.66 -6.24 -19.53
CA GLY A 180 -7.10 -6.35 -19.68
C GLY A 180 -7.71 -7.41 -18.77
N LEU A 181 -7.28 -7.43 -17.49
CA LEU A 181 -7.72 -8.38 -16.48
C LEU A 181 -9.17 -8.17 -16.09
N GLU A 182 -9.91 -9.27 -16.01
CA GLU A 182 -11.23 -9.36 -15.37
C GLU A 182 -11.18 -10.50 -14.34
N LYS A 183 -11.23 -10.16 -13.04
CA LYS A 183 -11.15 -11.17 -11.96
C LYS A 183 -12.35 -12.13 -11.98
N ASN A 184 -13.55 -11.60 -12.25
CA ASN A 184 -14.80 -12.37 -12.30
C ASN A 184 -15.00 -13.27 -11.08
N TYR A 185 -14.68 -12.74 -9.89
CA TYR A 185 -14.82 -13.44 -8.63
C TYR A 185 -16.25 -13.47 -8.13
N SER A 186 -16.70 -14.63 -7.66
CA SER A 186 -18.00 -14.84 -7.02
C SER A 186 -17.85 -15.08 -5.53
N SER A 187 -18.12 -14.07 -4.69
CA SER A 187 -18.01 -14.18 -3.21
C SER A 187 -18.90 -15.29 -2.65
N SER A 188 -20.13 -15.48 -3.20
CA SER A 188 -21.07 -16.48 -2.70
C SER A 188 -20.58 -17.92 -2.93
N ARG A 189 -19.84 -18.17 -4.03
CA ARG A 189 -19.30 -19.48 -4.35
C ARG A 189 -17.84 -19.63 -3.94
N ASN A 190 -17.12 -18.54 -3.70
CA ASN A 190 -15.68 -18.47 -3.54
C ASN A 190 -14.94 -19.07 -4.75
N GLU A 191 -15.32 -18.61 -5.94
CA GLU A 191 -14.81 -19.11 -7.22
C GLU A 191 -14.40 -17.97 -8.13
N TYR A 192 -13.38 -18.22 -8.94
CA TYR A 192 -12.88 -17.33 -9.97
C TYR A 192 -13.22 -17.83 -11.37
N ASN A 193 -13.53 -16.92 -12.26
CA ASN A 193 -13.53 -17.12 -13.71
C ASN A 193 -12.68 -16.03 -14.37
N THR A 194 -11.44 -15.89 -13.87
CA THR A 194 -10.52 -14.84 -14.29
C THR A 194 -10.17 -14.96 -15.75
N THR A 195 -10.29 -13.84 -16.46
CA THR A 195 -9.92 -13.69 -17.87
C THR A 195 -8.99 -12.50 -18.05
N TRP A 196 -8.24 -12.52 -19.12
CA TRP A 196 -7.33 -11.46 -19.54
C TRP A 196 -7.29 -11.36 -21.06
N LYS A 197 -6.84 -10.22 -21.58
CA LYS A 197 -6.61 -10.08 -23.02
C LYS A 197 -5.25 -10.66 -23.43
N GLU A 198 -4.22 -10.38 -22.61
CA GLU A 198 -2.90 -11.03 -22.70
C GLU A 198 -2.41 -11.36 -21.29
N ILE A 199 -1.78 -12.55 -21.15
CA ILE A 199 -1.37 -13.05 -19.81
C ILE A 199 -0.21 -12.24 -19.21
N ASN A 200 0.52 -11.48 -20.01
CA ASN A 200 1.66 -10.67 -19.63
C ASN A 200 1.36 -9.16 -19.68
N VAL A 201 2.37 -8.33 -19.36
CA VAL A 201 2.28 -6.88 -19.49
C VAL A 201 2.53 -6.51 -20.95
N ALA A 202 1.45 -6.37 -21.70
CA ALA A 202 1.47 -6.15 -23.15
C ALA A 202 1.41 -4.66 -23.52
N CYS A 203 1.44 -4.35 -24.81
CA CYS A 203 1.42 -2.99 -25.33
C CYS A 203 0.26 -2.15 -24.74
N GLU A 204 -0.93 -2.74 -24.69
CA GLU A 204 -2.16 -2.09 -24.26
C GLU A 204 -2.29 -1.93 -22.73
N ALA A 205 -1.40 -2.56 -21.94
CA ALA A 205 -1.33 -2.30 -20.49
C ALA A 205 -0.90 -0.84 -20.20
N CYS A 206 -0.02 -0.30 -21.05
CA CYS A 206 0.49 1.08 -20.95
C CYS A 206 -0.23 2.05 -21.88
N HIS A 207 -0.50 1.63 -23.13
CA HIS A 207 -1.07 2.48 -24.16
C HIS A 207 -2.60 2.55 -24.13
N GLY A 208 -3.25 1.63 -23.40
CA GLY A 208 -4.69 1.46 -23.40
C GLY A 208 -5.21 0.74 -24.65
N PRO A 209 -6.54 0.44 -24.69
CA PRO A 209 -7.19 -0.26 -25.79
C PRO A 209 -6.98 0.45 -27.14
N ALA A 210 -6.50 -0.30 -28.15
CA ALA A 210 -5.96 0.28 -29.38
C ALA A 210 -6.90 0.23 -30.60
N SER A 211 -8.17 -0.19 -30.46
CA SER A 211 -9.09 -0.24 -31.63
C SER A 211 -9.26 1.14 -32.28
N ALA A 212 -9.41 2.21 -31.49
CA ALA A 212 -9.51 3.58 -32.01
C ALA A 212 -8.20 4.07 -32.68
N HIS A 213 -7.03 3.53 -32.27
CA HIS A 213 -5.77 3.79 -32.95
C HIS A 213 -5.73 3.12 -34.34
N LEU A 214 -6.20 1.89 -34.46
CA LEU A 214 -6.29 1.23 -35.77
C LEU A 214 -7.23 1.95 -36.71
N GLU A 215 -8.39 2.37 -36.22
CA GLU A 215 -9.32 3.22 -37.02
C GLU A 215 -8.67 4.55 -37.43
N TRP A 216 -7.89 5.18 -36.54
CA TRP A 216 -7.14 6.40 -36.84
C TRP A 216 -6.09 6.16 -37.94
N VAL A 217 -5.39 5.04 -37.92
CA VAL A 217 -4.38 4.68 -38.94
C VAL A 217 -5.01 4.52 -40.31
N GLU A 218 -6.19 3.90 -40.38
CA GLU A 218 -6.94 3.66 -41.63
C GLU A 218 -7.72 4.90 -42.12
N GLY A 219 -8.01 5.82 -41.20
CA GLY A 219 -8.84 6.99 -41.42
C GLY A 219 -8.06 8.27 -41.84
N ASP A 220 -8.62 9.42 -41.52
CA ASP A 220 -8.10 10.73 -41.86
C ASP A 220 -7.00 11.27 -40.94
N ARG A 221 -6.66 10.55 -39.88
CA ARG A 221 -5.59 10.84 -38.89
C ARG A 221 -5.74 12.20 -38.17
N LYS A 222 -6.95 12.71 -38.01
CA LYS A 222 -7.20 14.02 -37.38
C LYS A 222 -7.27 14.00 -35.88
N GLN A 223 -7.53 12.85 -35.25
CA GLN A 223 -7.60 12.76 -33.79
C GLN A 223 -6.23 12.97 -33.15
N ALA A 224 -6.21 13.74 -32.07
CA ALA A 224 -5.00 13.93 -31.27
C ALA A 224 -4.50 12.61 -30.70
N ASN A 225 -3.22 12.55 -30.38
CA ASN A 225 -2.57 11.38 -29.77
C ASN A 225 -2.72 10.06 -30.56
N GLY A 226 -2.99 10.15 -31.88
CA GLY A 226 -3.08 8.97 -32.73
C GLY A 226 -4.27 8.06 -32.43
N GLY A 227 -5.38 8.60 -31.94
CA GLY A 227 -6.56 7.83 -31.52
C GLY A 227 -6.51 7.29 -30.11
N PHE A 228 -5.39 7.46 -29.38
CA PHE A 228 -5.33 7.20 -27.94
C PHE A 228 -5.84 8.42 -27.14
N GLY A 229 -6.45 8.18 -26.00
CA GLY A 229 -6.99 9.25 -25.14
C GLY A 229 -5.92 10.13 -24.46
N PHE A 230 -4.65 9.71 -24.48
CA PHE A 230 -3.53 10.34 -23.78
C PHE A 230 -2.21 10.11 -24.50
N SER A 231 -1.13 10.75 -24.03
CA SER A 231 0.23 10.60 -24.59
C SER A 231 1.25 10.25 -23.50
N LEU A 232 2.14 9.30 -23.81
CA LEU A 232 3.28 8.92 -22.97
C LEU A 232 4.63 9.48 -23.49
N ARG A 233 4.60 10.40 -24.48
CA ARG A 233 5.80 10.87 -25.18
C ARG A 233 6.53 12.01 -24.50
N ASP A 234 5.92 12.64 -23.50
CA ASP A 234 6.51 13.80 -22.84
C ASP A 234 7.68 13.41 -21.94
N ARG A 235 8.89 13.66 -22.43
CA ARG A 235 10.15 13.50 -21.68
C ARG A 235 10.70 14.85 -21.18
N GLY A 236 10.14 15.98 -21.64
CA GLY A 236 10.64 17.32 -21.40
C GLY A 236 11.95 17.66 -22.11
N ASP A 237 12.20 18.94 -22.23
CA ASP A 237 13.49 19.49 -22.63
C ASP A 237 14.24 20.00 -21.39
N PHE A 238 15.50 19.60 -21.23
CA PHE A 238 16.32 19.95 -20.09
C PHE A 238 17.47 20.87 -20.49
N GLY A 239 17.74 21.87 -19.68
CA GLY A 239 18.82 22.84 -19.90
C GLY A 239 19.20 23.60 -18.62
N PRO A 240 20.23 24.46 -18.69
CA PRO A 240 20.57 25.35 -17.58
C PRO A 240 19.40 26.28 -17.27
N ALA A 241 19.06 26.45 -15.98
CA ALA A 241 18.00 27.35 -15.52
C ALA A 241 18.46 28.13 -14.29
N ASP A 242 17.99 29.37 -14.17
CA ASP A 242 18.27 30.23 -13.00
C ASP A 242 17.68 29.61 -11.72
N GLY A 243 18.44 29.66 -10.62
CA GLY A 243 18.02 29.11 -9.33
C GLY A 243 18.10 27.59 -9.20
N SER A 244 18.63 26.90 -10.22
CA SER A 244 18.85 25.45 -10.23
C SER A 244 19.93 25.01 -9.25
N VAL A 245 19.97 23.69 -8.96
CA VAL A 245 21.17 23.07 -8.36
C VAL A 245 22.35 23.33 -9.28
N PRO A 246 23.47 23.88 -8.80
CA PRO A 246 24.63 24.15 -9.64
C PRO A 246 25.06 22.92 -10.46
N HIS A 247 25.51 23.13 -11.69
CA HIS A 247 26.00 22.06 -12.57
C HIS A 247 24.98 20.95 -12.88
N THR A 248 23.67 21.28 -12.82
CA THR A 248 22.57 20.36 -13.11
C THR A 248 21.58 20.99 -14.07
N LEU A 249 21.12 20.22 -15.06
CA LEU A 249 20.07 20.67 -15.99
C LEU A 249 18.68 20.55 -15.33
N ASN A 250 17.81 21.48 -15.67
CA ASN A 250 16.42 21.47 -15.22
C ASN A 250 15.45 21.44 -16.40
N ARG A 251 14.23 20.98 -16.18
CA ARG A 251 13.18 21.00 -17.18
C ARG A 251 12.80 22.45 -17.51
N LEU A 252 12.84 22.80 -18.81
CA LEU A 252 12.73 24.19 -19.25
C LEU A 252 11.28 24.68 -19.37
N ASP A 253 10.33 23.77 -19.65
CA ASP A 253 8.90 24.10 -19.81
C ASP A 253 8.14 24.21 -18.46
N GLY A 254 8.79 23.86 -17.35
CA GLY A 254 8.18 23.87 -16.02
C GLY A 254 7.01 22.88 -15.85
N ALA A 255 6.75 22.02 -16.84
CA ALA A 255 5.66 21.06 -16.79
C ALA A 255 5.98 19.90 -15.83
N ARG A 256 4.93 19.37 -15.22
CA ARG A 256 5.00 18.11 -14.45
C ARG A 256 4.13 17.08 -15.16
N PRO A 257 4.68 16.27 -16.06
CA PRO A 257 3.93 15.29 -16.83
C PRO A 257 3.58 14.09 -15.95
N VAL A 258 2.45 14.16 -15.27
CA VAL A 258 1.99 13.12 -14.33
C VAL A 258 1.55 11.85 -15.06
N THR A 259 0.93 11.97 -16.25
CA THR A 259 0.33 10.82 -16.97
C THR A 259 1.30 9.67 -17.20
N GLN A 260 2.55 9.95 -17.62
CA GLN A 260 3.55 8.90 -17.83
C GLN A 260 3.97 8.24 -16.51
N ILE A 261 4.22 9.05 -15.46
CA ILE A 261 4.62 8.56 -14.13
C ILE A 261 3.49 7.70 -13.55
N GLU A 262 2.24 8.17 -13.62
CA GLU A 262 1.06 7.49 -13.09
C GLU A 262 0.74 6.19 -13.83
N THR A 263 0.96 6.14 -15.14
CA THR A 263 0.84 4.90 -15.92
C THR A 263 1.84 3.83 -15.42
N CYS A 264 3.09 4.22 -15.17
CA CYS A 264 4.08 3.30 -14.58
C CYS A 264 3.71 2.93 -13.12
N ALA A 265 3.26 3.92 -12.34
CA ALA A 265 2.87 3.75 -10.95
C ALA A 265 1.72 2.75 -10.77
N ALA A 266 0.85 2.58 -11.77
CA ALA A 266 -0.23 1.60 -11.74
C ALA A 266 0.24 0.18 -11.41
N CYS A 267 1.49 -0.17 -11.75
CA CYS A 267 2.13 -1.45 -11.38
C CYS A 267 3.34 -1.26 -10.43
N HIS A 268 4.08 -0.16 -10.55
CA HIS A 268 5.31 0.09 -9.80
C HIS A 268 5.09 0.87 -8.49
N SER A 269 3.97 0.62 -7.78
CA SER A 269 3.65 1.21 -6.48
C SER A 269 3.05 0.20 -5.50
N ARG A 270 3.30 0.39 -4.20
CA ARG A 270 2.52 -0.25 -3.13
C ARG A 270 1.22 0.53 -2.99
N ARG A 271 0.09 -0.13 -3.23
CA ARG A 271 -1.22 0.52 -3.33
C ARG A 271 -2.38 -0.40 -3.00
N SER A 272 -3.55 0.18 -2.74
CA SER A 272 -4.83 -0.53 -2.71
C SER A 272 -5.66 -0.15 -3.95
N GLU A 273 -6.40 -1.11 -4.50
CA GLU A 273 -7.27 -0.87 -5.65
C GLU A 273 -8.60 -0.23 -5.20
N LEU A 274 -9.02 0.84 -5.89
CA LEU A 274 -10.29 1.55 -5.66
C LEU A 274 -11.26 1.39 -6.83
N ALA A 275 -10.73 1.15 -8.02
CA ALA A 275 -11.49 0.90 -9.24
C ALA A 275 -10.61 0.15 -10.24
N VAL A 276 -11.24 -0.45 -11.26
CA VAL A 276 -10.52 -0.98 -12.43
C VAL A 276 -9.82 0.18 -13.12
N TYR A 277 -8.49 0.19 -13.05
CA TYR A 277 -7.67 1.24 -13.64
C TYR A 277 -7.71 1.20 -15.17
N LYS A 278 -7.80 2.36 -15.79
CA LYS A 278 -7.68 2.53 -17.25
C LYS A 278 -6.43 3.32 -17.54
N ALA A 279 -5.59 2.84 -18.45
CA ALA A 279 -4.38 3.54 -18.83
C ALA A 279 -4.67 5.01 -19.21
N GLY A 280 -3.85 5.92 -18.70
CA GLY A 280 -3.97 7.36 -18.94
C GLY A 280 -4.93 8.13 -18.02
N GLN A 281 -5.70 7.44 -17.14
CA GLN A 281 -6.45 8.14 -16.10
C GLN A 281 -5.52 8.52 -14.93
N SER A 282 -6.00 9.40 -14.04
CA SER A 282 -5.24 9.72 -12.83
C SER A 282 -5.05 8.49 -11.94
N PHE A 283 -3.88 8.38 -11.31
CA PHE A 283 -3.55 7.27 -10.43
C PHE A 283 -4.55 7.13 -9.28
N ASP A 284 -4.94 8.24 -8.67
CA ASP A 284 -5.85 8.28 -7.53
C ASP A 284 -7.33 8.07 -7.88
N ASP A 285 -7.67 7.90 -9.17
CA ASP A 285 -8.97 7.39 -9.61
C ASP A 285 -9.04 5.86 -9.61
N GLY A 286 -7.90 5.18 -9.69
CA GLY A 286 -7.79 3.73 -9.64
C GLY A 286 -7.26 3.19 -8.32
N TYR A 287 -6.42 3.96 -7.65
CA TYR A 287 -5.62 3.46 -6.54
C TYR A 287 -5.48 4.44 -5.38
N ARG A 288 -5.21 3.89 -4.20
CA ARG A 288 -4.73 4.62 -3.03
C ARG A 288 -3.28 4.22 -2.76
N LEU A 289 -2.37 5.19 -2.79
CA LEU A 289 -0.95 4.99 -2.53
C LEU A 289 -0.68 4.71 -1.05
N ALA A 290 0.23 3.77 -0.77
CA ALA A 290 0.82 3.61 0.56
C ALA A 290 1.77 4.79 0.86
N LEU A 291 1.67 5.35 2.06
CA LEU A 291 2.47 6.47 2.52
C LEU A 291 3.79 5.99 3.16
N ILE A 292 4.61 6.93 3.62
CA ILE A 292 5.80 6.62 4.43
C ILE A 292 5.31 6.26 5.83
N GLU A 293 5.11 4.96 6.05
CA GLU A 293 4.55 4.36 7.26
C GLU A 293 5.53 3.36 7.86
N SER A 294 5.46 3.18 9.18
CA SER A 294 6.23 2.14 9.88
C SER A 294 5.92 0.75 9.31
N GLY A 295 6.96 -0.07 9.14
CA GLY A 295 6.85 -1.39 8.51
C GLY A 295 6.97 -1.36 6.99
N LEU A 296 6.66 -0.25 6.31
CA LEU A 296 6.83 -0.09 4.86
C LEU A 296 8.10 0.66 4.49
N TYR A 297 8.42 1.68 5.26
CA TYR A 297 9.60 2.53 5.05
C TYR A 297 10.38 2.70 6.35
N PHE A 298 11.67 2.98 6.23
CA PHE A 298 12.43 3.58 7.31
C PHE A 298 11.94 5.03 7.56
N PRO A 299 12.14 5.59 8.76
CA PRO A 299 11.60 6.92 9.08
C PRO A 299 12.23 8.06 8.25
N ASP A 300 13.39 7.84 7.66
CA ASP A 300 14.00 8.76 6.69
C ASP A 300 13.45 8.59 5.28
N GLY A 301 12.50 7.66 5.06
CA GLY A 301 11.81 7.37 3.82
C GLY A 301 12.54 6.40 2.89
N GLN A 302 13.65 5.77 3.31
CA GLN A 302 14.23 4.64 2.58
C GLN A 302 13.26 3.45 2.58
N VAL A 303 13.29 2.65 1.50
CA VAL A 303 12.45 1.46 1.38
C VAL A 303 12.82 0.42 2.45
N LEU A 304 11.82 -0.13 3.15
CA LEU A 304 11.97 -1.21 4.13
C LEU A 304 11.31 -2.48 3.62
N ASP A 305 10.02 -2.44 3.35
CA ASP A 305 9.27 -3.54 2.74
C ASP A 305 9.18 -3.38 1.22
N GLU A 306 8.53 -4.30 0.54
CA GLU A 306 8.34 -4.30 -0.92
C GLU A 306 7.33 -3.20 -1.34
N VAL A 307 7.78 -1.95 -1.35
CA VAL A 307 6.96 -0.77 -1.68
C VAL A 307 7.12 -0.30 -3.13
N TYR A 308 7.95 -0.98 -3.90
CA TYR A 308 8.30 -0.63 -5.28
C TYR A 308 8.96 0.75 -5.37
N VAL A 309 8.79 1.46 -6.51
CA VAL A 309 9.60 2.67 -6.76
C VAL A 309 8.82 3.98 -6.69
N TYR A 310 7.48 3.97 -6.85
CA TYR A 310 6.72 5.21 -7.01
C TYR A 310 6.76 6.09 -5.76
N GLY A 311 6.49 5.52 -4.58
CA GLY A 311 6.52 6.29 -3.32
C GLY A 311 7.90 6.86 -2.98
N SER A 312 8.98 6.12 -3.34
CA SER A 312 10.36 6.62 -3.23
C SER A 312 10.62 7.75 -4.21
N PHE A 313 10.21 7.60 -5.47
CA PHE A 313 10.39 8.61 -6.51
C PHE A 313 9.68 9.93 -6.16
N LEU A 314 8.48 9.88 -5.60
CA LEU A 314 7.73 11.06 -5.14
C LEU A 314 8.46 11.87 -4.05
N GLN A 315 9.39 11.26 -3.31
CA GLN A 315 10.23 11.95 -2.33
C GLN A 315 11.39 12.71 -2.98
N SER A 316 11.72 12.39 -4.23
CA SER A 316 12.95 12.86 -4.89
C SER A 316 12.84 14.30 -5.40
N ARG A 317 13.97 15.00 -5.39
CA ARG A 317 14.10 16.30 -6.07
C ARG A 317 13.98 16.18 -7.59
N MET A 318 14.30 15.02 -8.16
CA MET A 318 14.17 14.78 -9.59
C MET A 318 12.69 14.76 -10.00
N ASN A 319 11.81 14.12 -9.23
CA ASN A 319 10.37 14.20 -9.46
C ASN A 319 9.88 15.66 -9.37
N ALA A 320 10.32 16.40 -8.34
CA ALA A 320 9.97 17.82 -8.20
C ALA A 320 10.48 18.69 -9.37
N ALA A 321 11.60 18.28 -10.01
CA ALA A 321 12.17 18.95 -11.20
C ALA A 321 11.55 18.49 -12.52
N GLY A 322 10.51 17.63 -12.51
CA GLY A 322 9.79 17.19 -13.69
C GLY A 322 10.46 16.05 -14.49
N VAL A 323 11.40 15.34 -13.87
CA VAL A 323 11.97 14.10 -14.44
C VAL A 323 10.90 13.02 -14.48
N VAL A 324 10.88 12.22 -15.54
CA VAL A 324 9.95 11.10 -15.75
C VAL A 324 10.71 9.79 -15.91
N CYS A 325 10.04 8.66 -15.78
CA CYS A 325 10.65 7.33 -15.84
C CYS A 325 11.46 7.11 -17.13
N THR A 326 10.96 7.56 -18.27
CA THR A 326 11.63 7.38 -19.58
C THR A 326 12.81 8.33 -19.83
N ASN A 327 13.12 9.24 -18.89
CA ASN A 327 14.40 9.94 -18.94
C ASN A 327 15.58 9.01 -18.58
N CYS A 328 15.31 7.86 -17.94
CA CYS A 328 16.30 6.88 -17.54
C CYS A 328 16.06 5.49 -18.15
N HIS A 329 14.81 5.11 -18.38
CA HIS A 329 14.41 3.78 -18.84
C HIS A 329 13.82 3.78 -20.24
N ASP A 330 14.13 2.73 -21.03
CA ASP A 330 13.33 2.37 -22.21
C ASP A 330 12.24 1.37 -21.79
N PRO A 331 10.95 1.75 -21.81
CA PRO A 331 9.87 0.90 -21.34
C PRO A 331 9.62 -0.34 -22.22
N HIS A 332 10.13 -0.36 -23.47
CA HIS A 332 9.92 -1.47 -24.37
C HIS A 332 10.90 -2.63 -24.13
N ASN A 333 12.15 -2.34 -23.77
CA ASN A 333 13.14 -3.39 -23.48
C ASN A 333 13.46 -3.53 -21.99
N ASN A 334 12.89 -2.68 -21.10
CA ASN A 334 13.18 -2.53 -19.67
C ASN A 334 14.64 -2.16 -19.36
N GLY A 335 15.42 -1.77 -20.36
CA GLY A 335 16.82 -1.34 -20.20
C GLY A 335 16.93 0.11 -19.75
N LEU A 336 18.16 0.48 -19.38
CA LEU A 336 18.55 1.88 -19.21
C LEU A 336 18.91 2.48 -20.56
N ILE A 337 18.61 3.78 -20.77
CA ILE A 337 18.90 4.47 -22.02
C ILE A 337 20.39 4.84 -22.19
N ALA A 338 21.18 4.72 -21.11
CA ALA A 338 22.62 4.88 -21.09
C ALA A 338 23.24 3.99 -20.02
N GLU A 339 24.51 3.61 -20.19
CA GLU A 339 25.23 2.72 -19.27
C GLU A 339 25.99 3.51 -18.19
N GLY A 340 26.01 2.95 -16.98
CA GLY A 340 26.78 3.44 -15.84
C GLY A 340 26.48 4.91 -15.50
N ASN A 341 27.52 5.67 -15.17
CA ASN A 341 27.37 7.08 -14.79
C ASN A 341 26.91 7.98 -15.93
N ASN A 342 27.02 7.53 -17.21
CA ASN A 342 26.51 8.28 -18.35
C ASN A 342 25.00 8.52 -18.28
N LEU A 343 24.26 7.65 -17.59
CA LEU A 343 22.85 7.85 -17.35
C LEU A 343 22.57 9.12 -16.53
N CYS A 344 23.37 9.36 -15.50
CA CYS A 344 23.24 10.54 -14.63
C CYS A 344 23.82 11.79 -15.30
N SER A 345 24.88 11.61 -16.07
CA SER A 345 25.61 12.71 -16.75
C SER A 345 24.82 13.37 -17.89
N GLN A 346 23.65 12.82 -18.25
CA GLN A 346 22.69 13.52 -19.14
C GLN A 346 22.21 14.85 -18.54
N CYS A 347 22.14 14.95 -17.22
CA CYS A 347 21.64 16.12 -16.51
C CYS A 347 22.64 16.66 -15.49
N HIS A 348 23.48 15.82 -14.89
CA HIS A 348 24.48 16.17 -13.87
C HIS A 348 25.87 16.28 -14.54
N LEU A 349 26.49 17.45 -14.48
CA LEU A 349 27.75 17.69 -15.20
C LEU A 349 28.85 16.76 -14.70
N ALA A 350 29.34 15.86 -15.58
CA ALA A 350 30.32 14.84 -15.22
C ALA A 350 31.66 15.43 -14.70
N THR A 351 32.04 16.60 -15.19
CA THR A 351 33.26 17.32 -14.71
C THR A 351 33.17 17.78 -13.26
N GLU A 352 32.00 17.76 -12.69
CA GLU A 352 31.74 18.13 -11.27
C GLU A 352 31.43 16.91 -10.41
N TYR A 353 30.55 16.02 -10.93
CA TYR A 353 29.98 14.95 -10.13
C TYR A 353 30.61 13.58 -10.37
N ASP A 354 31.17 13.31 -11.56
CA ASP A 354 31.86 12.04 -11.84
C ASP A 354 33.36 12.23 -11.72
N GLN A 355 33.78 12.73 -10.55
CA GLN A 355 35.18 13.07 -10.25
C GLN A 355 35.56 12.54 -8.88
N PRO A 356 36.87 12.16 -8.69
CA PRO A 356 37.36 11.71 -7.39
C PRO A 356 37.13 12.71 -6.24
N ASP A 357 37.11 14.01 -6.52
CA ASP A 357 36.81 15.04 -5.52
C ASP A 357 35.38 15.00 -5.04
N HIS A 358 34.45 14.39 -5.79
CA HIS A 358 33.06 14.20 -5.39
C HIS A 358 32.81 12.84 -4.71
N HIS A 359 33.17 11.74 -5.35
CA HIS A 359 32.86 10.40 -4.86
C HIS A 359 33.98 9.78 -3.97
N HIS A 360 35.17 10.33 -3.95
CA HIS A 360 36.31 9.92 -3.12
C HIS A 360 36.75 8.45 -3.30
N HIS A 361 36.54 7.90 -4.49
CA HIS A 361 36.89 6.54 -4.87
C HIS A 361 37.69 6.56 -6.19
N GLU A 362 38.33 5.45 -6.53
CA GLU A 362 39.01 5.29 -7.82
C GLU A 362 37.99 5.32 -8.96
N THR A 363 38.25 6.11 -9.99
CA THR A 363 37.39 6.23 -11.17
C THR A 363 37.17 4.86 -11.82
N GLY A 364 35.90 4.53 -12.08
CA GLY A 364 35.51 3.24 -12.66
C GLY A 364 35.37 2.10 -11.65
N SER A 365 35.62 2.34 -10.36
CA SER A 365 35.30 1.37 -9.30
C SER A 365 33.81 1.41 -8.92
N ASP A 366 33.35 0.38 -8.22
CA ASP A 366 31.98 0.34 -7.68
C ASP A 366 31.67 1.53 -6.76
N GLY A 367 32.67 2.03 -6.02
CA GLY A 367 32.52 3.20 -5.16
C GLY A 367 32.35 4.51 -5.93
N ALA A 368 32.78 4.58 -7.19
CA ALA A 368 32.60 5.73 -8.08
C ALA A 368 31.22 5.68 -8.82
N ALA A 369 30.49 4.57 -8.76
CA ALA A 369 29.19 4.47 -9.41
C ALA A 369 28.14 5.32 -8.67
N CYS A 370 27.57 6.32 -9.34
CA CYS A 370 26.58 7.25 -8.78
C CYS A 370 25.46 6.54 -8.03
N VAL A 371 24.94 5.45 -8.63
CA VAL A 371 23.80 4.70 -8.10
C VAL A 371 24.11 4.00 -6.77
N ASN A 372 25.34 3.61 -6.50
CA ASN A 372 25.71 2.91 -5.28
C ASN A 372 25.65 3.81 -4.02
N CYS A 373 25.81 5.12 -4.21
CA CYS A 373 25.67 6.10 -3.14
C CYS A 373 24.27 6.75 -3.09
N HIS A 374 23.66 7.04 -4.27
CA HIS A 374 22.44 7.82 -4.37
C HIS A 374 21.17 6.97 -4.54
N MET A 375 21.30 5.70 -4.89
CA MET A 375 20.25 4.71 -5.08
C MET A 375 20.67 3.38 -4.43
N PRO A 376 20.92 3.34 -3.11
CA PRO A 376 21.32 2.11 -2.45
C PRO A 376 20.31 1.01 -2.70
N SER A 377 20.78 -0.23 -2.89
CA SER A 377 19.92 -1.37 -3.13
C SER A 377 19.47 -2.03 -1.83
N ARG A 378 18.33 -2.70 -1.89
CA ARG A 378 17.82 -3.60 -0.88
C ARG A 378 17.39 -4.89 -1.53
N THR A 379 17.74 -6.02 -0.94
CA THR A 379 17.39 -7.35 -1.44
C THR A 379 15.99 -7.73 -0.98
N TYR A 380 15.14 -8.11 -1.92
CA TYR A 380 13.81 -8.68 -1.69
C TYR A 380 13.79 -10.12 -2.23
N MET A 381 12.82 -10.91 -1.79
CA MET A 381 12.62 -12.27 -2.27
C MET A 381 13.93 -13.08 -2.33
N VAL A 382 14.81 -12.87 -1.34
CA VAL A 382 16.13 -13.54 -1.15
C VAL A 382 17.22 -13.11 -2.14
N VAL A 383 16.87 -12.85 -3.40
CA VAL A 383 17.85 -12.70 -4.51
C VAL A 383 17.62 -11.47 -5.40
N ASP A 384 16.55 -10.69 -5.16
CA ASP A 384 16.14 -9.58 -6.01
C ASP A 384 16.58 -8.23 -5.42
N ASP A 385 17.73 -7.74 -5.88
CA ASP A 385 18.27 -6.44 -5.45
C ASP A 385 17.59 -5.29 -6.19
N ARG A 386 16.83 -4.49 -5.45
CA ARG A 386 16.11 -3.32 -5.99
C ARG A 386 16.68 -2.02 -5.46
N ARG A 387 16.88 -1.05 -6.34
CA ARG A 387 17.42 0.27 -6.00
C ARG A 387 16.32 1.20 -5.50
N ASP A 388 16.64 1.96 -4.44
CA ASP A 388 15.78 3.04 -3.93
C ASP A 388 15.76 4.23 -4.91
N HIS A 389 14.58 4.62 -5.38
CA HIS A 389 14.36 5.72 -6.33
C HIS A 389 14.14 7.08 -5.65
N SER A 390 14.45 7.23 -4.37
CA SER A 390 14.41 8.53 -3.70
C SER A 390 15.60 9.43 -4.03
N PHE A 391 16.63 8.90 -4.71
CA PHE A 391 17.83 9.64 -5.15
C PHE A 391 18.48 10.45 -4.03
N ARG A 392 18.87 9.76 -2.97
CA ARG A 392 19.32 10.36 -1.73
C ARG A 392 20.71 10.92 -1.79
N VAL A 393 20.97 11.90 -0.95
CA VAL A 393 22.33 12.21 -0.51
C VAL A 393 22.57 11.39 0.76
N PRO A 394 23.68 10.64 0.87
CA PRO A 394 23.97 9.83 2.05
C PRO A 394 23.99 10.63 3.35
N GLU A 395 23.28 10.14 4.39
CA GLU A 395 23.17 10.76 5.71
C GLU A 395 23.46 9.72 6.83
N PRO A 396 24.71 9.19 6.93
CA PRO A 396 25.03 8.10 7.85
C PRO A 396 24.86 8.47 9.35
N HIS A 397 24.77 9.75 9.70
CA HIS A 397 24.43 10.17 11.07
C HIS A 397 23.03 9.69 11.49
N LEU A 398 22.10 9.54 10.54
CA LEU A 398 20.76 8.98 10.81
C LEU A 398 20.83 7.49 11.17
N SER A 399 21.85 6.77 10.68
CA SER A 399 22.10 5.38 11.10
C SER A 399 22.47 5.29 12.59
N LEU A 400 23.27 6.24 13.10
CA LEU A 400 23.61 6.30 14.52
C LEU A 400 22.42 6.70 15.41
N GLU A 401 21.54 7.56 14.88
CA GLU A 401 20.44 8.14 15.65
C GLU A 401 19.17 7.28 15.60
N LEU A 402 18.89 6.64 14.45
CA LEU A 402 17.62 5.98 14.15
C LEU A 402 17.77 4.53 13.69
N GLY A 403 19.00 4.02 13.53
CA GLY A 403 19.25 2.67 13.04
C GLY A 403 18.91 2.43 11.56
N VAL A 404 18.70 3.49 10.78
CA VAL A 404 18.41 3.37 9.33
C VAL A 404 19.66 2.94 8.56
N PRO A 405 19.55 2.23 7.44
CA PRO A 405 20.71 1.85 6.63
C PRO A 405 21.37 3.07 5.98
N ASN A 406 22.65 2.94 5.62
CA ASN A 406 23.35 3.94 4.82
C ASN A 406 24.16 3.26 3.70
N ALA A 407 24.38 4.00 2.62
CA ALA A 407 25.06 3.50 1.43
C ALA A 407 26.52 3.08 1.67
N CYS A 408 27.25 3.74 2.59
CA CYS A 408 28.67 3.44 2.84
C CYS A 408 28.86 2.01 3.36
N ASN A 409 28.04 1.60 4.33
CA ASN A 409 28.17 0.29 4.97
C ASN A 409 27.63 -0.87 4.12
N GLN A 410 27.01 -0.61 2.96
CA GLN A 410 26.69 -1.68 2.00
C GLN A 410 27.97 -2.30 1.39
N CYS A 411 29.01 -1.51 1.18
CA CYS A 411 30.30 -1.96 0.69
C CYS A 411 31.34 -2.10 1.82
N HIS A 412 31.42 -1.12 2.73
CA HIS A 412 32.35 -1.10 3.87
C HIS A 412 31.73 -1.81 5.09
N GLN A 413 31.49 -3.12 4.95
CA GLN A 413 30.83 -3.93 5.97
C GLN A 413 31.69 -4.16 7.23
N ASP A 414 33.01 -3.95 7.12
CA ASP A 414 33.96 -4.01 8.23
C ASP A 414 34.01 -2.72 9.08
N LYS A 415 33.27 -1.68 8.66
CA LYS A 415 33.17 -0.37 9.32
C LYS A 415 31.77 -0.15 9.90
N ASP A 416 31.71 0.71 10.92
CA ASP A 416 30.45 1.16 11.50
C ASP A 416 29.93 2.47 10.89
N ALA A 417 28.73 2.87 11.26
CA ALA A 417 28.13 4.12 10.80
C ALA A 417 28.90 5.36 11.28
N GLY A 418 29.60 5.26 12.42
CA GLY A 418 30.46 6.34 12.94
C GLY A 418 31.61 6.64 12.00
N TRP A 419 32.27 5.60 11.46
CA TRP A 419 33.30 5.76 10.44
C TRP A 419 32.76 6.47 9.20
N ALA A 420 31.56 6.13 8.74
CA ALA A 420 30.93 6.77 7.57
C ALA A 420 30.64 8.27 7.83
N VAL A 421 30.20 8.61 9.04
CA VAL A 421 30.01 10.02 9.47
C VAL A 421 31.31 10.81 9.44
N GLU A 422 32.38 10.27 10.03
CA GLU A 422 33.68 10.95 10.06
C GLU A 422 34.30 11.05 8.66
N SER A 423 34.09 10.06 7.79
CA SER A 423 34.53 10.11 6.39
C SER A 423 33.86 11.26 5.62
N LEU A 424 32.52 11.35 5.68
CA LEU A 424 31.79 12.46 5.04
C LEU A 424 32.19 13.84 5.62
N LYS A 425 32.46 13.89 6.90
CA LYS A 425 32.94 15.13 7.54
C LYS A 425 34.33 15.51 7.06
N ALA A 426 35.26 14.55 6.92
CA ALA A 426 36.59 14.78 6.36
C ALA A 426 36.54 15.26 4.90
N TRP A 427 35.52 14.80 4.14
CA TRP A 427 35.29 15.24 2.75
C TRP A 427 34.57 16.61 2.66
N GLY A 428 34.22 17.24 3.79
CA GLY A 428 33.54 18.54 3.81
C GLY A 428 32.01 18.49 3.66
N TYR A 429 31.40 17.28 3.69
CA TYR A 429 29.96 17.11 3.57
C TYR A 429 29.23 16.99 4.92
N GLY A 430 29.95 17.12 6.04
CA GLY A 430 29.39 16.98 7.39
C GLY A 430 28.40 18.06 7.80
N GLY A 431 27.40 17.69 8.60
CA GLY A 431 26.59 18.58 9.42
C GLY A 431 25.30 19.17 8.82
N LYS A 432 24.88 18.76 7.62
CA LYS A 432 23.58 19.17 7.06
C LYS A 432 22.61 18.01 7.02
N THR A 433 21.62 17.99 7.91
CA THR A 433 20.48 17.06 7.83
C THR A 433 19.54 17.54 6.73
N ARG A 434 19.35 16.71 5.70
CA ARG A 434 18.45 16.96 4.57
C ARG A 434 17.09 16.31 4.79
N SER A 435 17.08 15.10 5.34
CA SER A 435 15.88 14.32 5.70
C SER A 435 15.34 14.78 7.07
N LYS A 436 14.90 16.05 7.14
CA LYS A 436 14.37 16.66 8.38
C LYS A 436 13.19 15.89 8.98
N HIS A 437 12.43 15.18 8.14
CA HIS A 437 11.27 14.40 8.54
C HIS A 437 11.64 13.13 9.31
N ALA A 438 12.86 12.59 9.15
CA ALA A 438 13.26 11.29 9.70
C ALA A 438 13.01 11.16 11.22
N LYS A 439 13.56 12.06 12.02
CA LYS A 439 13.37 12.07 13.48
C LYS A 439 11.93 12.31 13.88
N ILE A 440 11.26 13.21 13.16
CA ILE A 440 9.88 13.60 13.44
C ILE A 440 8.93 12.44 13.20
N LEU A 441 9.08 11.73 12.05
CA LEU A 441 8.26 10.54 11.75
C LEU A 441 8.56 9.39 12.73
N SER A 442 9.84 9.13 13.04
CA SER A 442 10.24 8.11 14.02
C SER A 442 9.58 8.33 15.38
N SER A 443 9.67 9.58 15.90
CA SER A 443 9.02 9.94 17.16
C SER A 443 7.50 9.92 17.08
N GLY A 444 6.93 10.29 15.93
CA GLY A 444 5.48 10.26 15.68
C GLY A 444 4.93 8.83 15.65
N TRP A 445 5.63 7.90 15.02
CA TRP A 445 5.25 6.47 15.00
C TRP A 445 5.33 5.84 16.38
N SER A 446 6.28 6.28 17.22
CA SER A 446 6.42 5.86 18.61
C SER A 446 5.49 6.63 19.57
N ALA A 447 4.54 7.40 19.06
CA ALA A 447 3.57 8.19 19.81
C ALA A 447 4.21 9.12 20.87
N GLN A 448 5.45 9.59 20.66
CA GLN A 448 6.13 10.54 21.53
C GLN A 448 5.49 11.93 21.37
N LEU A 449 4.96 12.51 22.44
CA LEU A 449 4.17 13.76 22.39
C LEU A 449 4.98 14.94 21.81
N GLU A 450 6.28 14.94 22.00
CA GLU A 450 7.20 15.95 21.48
C GLU A 450 7.27 16.00 19.96
N ALA A 451 6.81 14.94 19.27
CA ALA A 451 6.76 14.88 17.81
C ALA A 451 5.67 15.78 17.21
N LEU A 452 4.58 16.05 17.94
CA LEU A 452 3.40 16.72 17.40
C LEU A 452 3.71 18.07 16.74
N PRO A 453 4.43 19.02 17.34
CA PRO A 453 4.74 20.30 16.67
C PRO A 453 5.51 20.09 15.36
N GLY A 454 6.44 19.13 15.34
CA GLY A 454 7.22 18.79 14.15
C GLY A 454 6.36 18.16 13.04
N LEU A 455 5.45 17.23 13.40
CA LEU A 455 4.50 16.62 12.46
C LEU A 455 3.59 17.66 11.80
N LEU A 456 3.02 18.56 12.61
CA LEU A 456 2.16 19.63 12.10
C LEU A 456 2.91 20.62 11.21
N ALA A 457 4.16 20.94 11.56
CA ALA A 457 5.02 21.78 10.73
C ALA A 457 5.35 21.13 9.40
N LEU A 458 5.69 19.81 9.37
CA LEU A 458 5.93 19.05 8.14
C LEU A 458 4.68 18.99 7.25
N ALA A 459 3.52 18.73 7.83
CA ALA A 459 2.25 18.65 7.10
C ALA A 459 1.90 19.96 6.39
N GLN A 460 2.26 21.10 6.97
CA GLN A 460 1.96 22.44 6.48
C GLN A 460 3.06 23.03 5.58
N ASP A 461 4.27 22.45 5.55
CA ASP A 461 5.39 22.97 4.76
C ASP A 461 5.24 22.66 3.26
N PRO A 462 4.92 23.64 2.38
CA PRO A 462 4.74 23.41 0.95
C PRO A 462 6.06 23.06 0.22
N GLN A 463 7.21 23.19 0.87
CA GLN A 463 8.50 22.80 0.31
C GLN A 463 8.77 21.29 0.47
N GLN A 464 8.00 20.60 1.33
CA GLN A 464 8.09 19.16 1.46
C GLN A 464 7.30 18.47 0.35
N PRO A 465 7.77 17.30 -0.14
CA PRO A 465 6.99 16.45 -1.04
C PRO A 465 5.62 16.11 -0.46
N ALA A 466 4.60 16.03 -1.32
CA ALA A 466 3.23 15.73 -0.88
C ALA A 466 3.13 14.44 -0.06
N ILE A 467 3.90 13.41 -0.43
CA ILE A 467 3.93 12.14 0.31
C ILE A 467 4.47 12.30 1.74
N VAL A 468 5.48 13.16 1.96
CA VAL A 468 6.02 13.45 3.31
C VAL A 468 4.98 14.19 4.14
N ARG A 469 4.30 15.19 3.55
CA ARG A 469 3.23 15.96 4.19
C ARG A 469 2.05 15.07 4.59
N ALA A 470 1.64 14.19 3.68
CA ALA A 470 0.58 13.21 3.90
C ALA A 470 0.95 12.22 5.02
N SER A 471 2.20 11.73 5.03
CA SER A 471 2.70 10.82 6.07
C SER A 471 2.75 11.48 7.45
N ALA A 472 3.09 12.78 7.51
CA ALA A 472 3.09 13.54 8.76
C ALA A 472 1.66 13.72 9.32
N LEU A 473 0.66 13.97 8.42
CA LEU A 473 -0.75 14.02 8.83
C LEU A 473 -1.21 12.66 9.38
N LEU A 474 -0.88 11.58 8.70
CA LEU A 474 -1.24 10.24 9.15
C LEU A 474 -0.63 9.93 10.53
N ALA A 475 0.65 10.24 10.74
CA ALA A 475 1.30 10.05 12.04
C ALA A 475 0.68 10.94 13.14
N SER A 476 0.13 12.12 12.80
CA SER A 476 -0.50 13.03 13.76
C SER A 476 -1.82 12.50 14.36
N GLN A 477 -2.43 11.46 13.76
CA GLN A 477 -3.64 10.81 14.30
C GLN A 477 -3.45 10.25 15.72
N ASN A 478 -2.19 9.91 16.08
CA ASN A 478 -1.83 9.43 17.41
C ASN A 478 -1.92 10.53 18.50
N PHE A 479 -2.15 11.78 18.11
CA PHE A 479 -2.14 12.97 19.00
C PHE A 479 -3.43 13.80 18.83
N PRO A 480 -4.59 13.29 19.28
CA PRO A 480 -5.85 14.05 19.25
C PRO A 480 -5.72 15.37 20.02
N SER A 481 -5.82 16.51 19.31
CA SER A 481 -5.72 17.86 19.90
C SER A 481 -6.42 18.90 19.02
N GLN A 482 -6.61 20.11 19.53
CA GLN A 482 -7.16 21.21 18.73
C GLN A 482 -6.19 21.64 17.62
N GLU A 483 -4.89 21.58 17.88
CA GLU A 483 -3.83 21.87 16.90
C GLU A 483 -3.85 20.84 15.77
N SER A 484 -3.97 19.53 16.10
CA SER A 484 -4.12 18.47 15.11
C SER A 484 -5.38 18.66 14.27
N LEU A 485 -6.51 18.98 14.91
CA LEU A 485 -7.76 19.25 14.21
C LEU A 485 -7.64 20.43 13.23
N ALA A 486 -7.01 21.54 13.66
CA ALA A 486 -6.78 22.70 12.81
C ALA A 486 -5.87 22.37 11.60
N ALA A 487 -4.83 21.56 11.81
CA ALA A 487 -3.94 21.12 10.73
C ALA A 487 -4.67 20.21 9.73
N LEU A 488 -5.49 19.26 10.20
CA LEU A 488 -6.33 18.41 9.34
C LEU A 488 -7.29 19.28 8.53
N GLN A 489 -7.98 20.24 9.17
CA GLN A 489 -8.90 21.15 8.47
C GLN A 489 -8.21 21.98 7.39
N ALA A 490 -7.00 22.47 7.63
CA ALA A 490 -6.21 23.19 6.63
C ALA A 490 -5.81 22.26 5.47
N ALA A 491 -5.43 21.01 5.76
CA ALA A 491 -4.99 20.03 4.78
C ALA A 491 -6.13 19.54 3.87
N LEU A 492 -7.40 19.56 4.32
CA LEU A 492 -8.55 19.27 3.47
C LEU A 492 -8.70 20.23 2.30
N GLY A 493 -8.17 21.47 2.41
CA GLY A 493 -8.12 22.45 1.33
C GLY A 493 -6.87 22.38 0.43
N SER A 494 -6.02 21.37 0.58
CA SER A 494 -4.81 21.22 -0.24
C SER A 494 -5.13 21.02 -1.72
N THR A 495 -4.29 21.59 -2.59
CA THR A 495 -4.35 21.32 -4.04
C THR A 495 -3.95 19.88 -4.40
N ASP A 496 -3.19 19.21 -3.54
CA ASP A 496 -2.71 17.85 -3.74
C ASP A 496 -3.69 16.84 -3.12
N SER A 497 -4.18 15.90 -3.92
CA SER A 497 -5.16 14.89 -3.52
C SER A 497 -4.63 13.94 -2.45
N LEU A 498 -3.33 13.60 -2.49
CA LEU A 498 -2.71 12.72 -1.51
C LEU A 498 -2.74 13.34 -0.09
N VAL A 499 -2.55 14.68 0.00
CA VAL A 499 -2.64 15.42 1.26
C VAL A 499 -4.09 15.48 1.76
N ARG A 500 -5.07 15.73 0.87
CA ARG A 500 -6.50 15.73 1.24
C ARG A 500 -6.97 14.34 1.70
N GLU A 501 -6.57 13.30 0.96
CA GLU A 501 -6.90 11.90 1.30
C GLU A 501 -6.35 11.53 2.68
N SER A 502 -5.06 11.82 2.95
CA SER A 502 -4.45 11.52 4.22
C SER A 502 -5.08 12.31 5.37
N ALA A 503 -5.39 13.60 5.19
CA ALA A 503 -6.11 14.39 6.18
C ALA A 503 -7.46 13.78 6.53
N THR A 504 -8.21 13.33 5.50
CA THR A 504 -9.50 12.67 5.68
C THR A 504 -9.35 11.35 6.46
N ARG A 505 -8.38 10.51 6.12
CA ARG A 505 -8.11 9.25 6.83
C ARG A 505 -7.76 9.42 8.30
N SER A 506 -7.11 10.52 8.63
CA SER A 506 -6.58 10.78 9.98
C SER A 506 -7.66 11.32 10.95
N MET A 507 -8.94 11.27 10.60
CA MET A 507 -10.04 11.86 11.37
C MET A 507 -10.81 10.87 12.26
N ASP A 508 -10.37 9.62 12.42
CA ASP A 508 -11.12 8.58 13.15
C ASP A 508 -11.44 8.98 14.61
N TRP A 509 -10.61 9.79 15.24
CA TRP A 509 -10.82 10.32 16.59
C TRP A 509 -11.76 11.55 16.66
N VAL A 510 -12.12 12.14 15.51
CA VAL A 510 -13.02 13.29 15.44
C VAL A 510 -14.48 12.80 15.54
N PRO A 511 -15.36 13.41 16.34
CA PRO A 511 -16.77 13.04 16.40
C PRO A 511 -17.45 13.07 15.03
N VAL A 512 -18.27 12.07 14.72
CA VAL A 512 -18.86 11.85 13.38
C VAL A 512 -19.63 13.06 12.85
N ALA A 513 -20.36 13.79 13.72
CA ALA A 513 -21.08 15.00 13.33
C ALA A 513 -20.13 16.13 12.89
N GLN A 514 -18.98 16.25 13.56
CA GLN A 514 -17.95 17.22 13.20
C GLN A 514 -17.23 16.79 11.92
N ARG A 515 -16.94 15.49 11.74
CA ARG A 515 -16.40 14.95 10.47
C ARG A 515 -17.27 15.34 9.29
N TYR A 516 -18.61 15.18 9.40
CA TYR A 516 -19.52 15.59 8.34
C TYR A 516 -19.37 17.08 7.99
N ALA A 517 -19.38 17.97 8.99
CA ALA A 517 -19.25 19.40 8.77
C ALA A 517 -17.94 19.79 8.05
N MET A 518 -16.85 19.06 8.30
CA MET A 518 -15.53 19.28 7.70
C MET A 518 -15.40 18.68 6.30
N LEU A 519 -16.06 17.55 6.02
CA LEU A 519 -15.85 16.74 4.82
C LEU A 519 -16.90 16.97 3.72
N ARG A 520 -17.98 17.69 4.00
CA ARG A 520 -19.11 17.86 3.06
C ARG A 520 -18.69 18.38 1.68
N ASP A 521 -17.71 19.29 1.64
CA ASP A 521 -17.24 19.89 0.38
C ASP A 521 -16.34 18.92 -0.43
N LEU A 522 -15.90 17.80 0.18
CA LEU A 522 -15.12 16.74 -0.45
C LEU A 522 -15.96 15.51 -0.86
N ILE A 523 -17.27 15.53 -0.65
CA ILE A 523 -18.17 14.46 -1.11
C ILE A 523 -18.07 14.27 -2.62
N ALA A 524 -17.88 15.37 -3.37
CA ALA A 524 -17.71 15.39 -4.82
C ALA A 524 -16.26 15.75 -5.24
N ASP A 525 -15.26 15.41 -4.43
CA ASP A 525 -13.86 15.66 -4.78
C ASP A 525 -13.51 15.00 -6.13
N PRO A 526 -12.73 15.66 -7.01
CA PRO A 526 -12.35 15.05 -8.28
C PRO A 526 -11.58 13.74 -8.13
N SER A 527 -10.78 13.58 -7.07
CA SER A 527 -10.03 12.36 -6.77
C SER A 527 -10.93 11.28 -6.15
N LYS A 528 -10.96 10.09 -6.75
CA LYS A 528 -11.67 8.95 -6.16
C LYS A 528 -11.08 8.52 -4.83
N ALA A 529 -9.76 8.57 -4.66
CA ALA A 529 -9.11 8.22 -3.39
C ALA A 529 -9.62 9.10 -2.25
N VAL A 530 -9.77 10.41 -2.48
CA VAL A 530 -10.37 11.34 -1.50
C VAL A 530 -11.83 10.97 -1.24
N ARG A 531 -12.65 10.77 -2.28
CA ARG A 531 -14.06 10.39 -2.10
C ARG A 531 -14.22 9.09 -1.30
N MET A 532 -13.38 8.07 -1.55
CA MET A 532 -13.46 6.80 -0.79
C MET A 532 -13.07 7.00 0.67
N ALA A 533 -12.07 7.84 0.96
CA ALA A 533 -11.73 8.22 2.33
C ALA A 533 -12.89 8.96 3.01
N VAL A 534 -13.54 9.90 2.33
CA VAL A 534 -14.74 10.62 2.83
C VAL A 534 -15.88 9.64 3.08
N ALA A 535 -16.15 8.71 2.15
CA ALA A 535 -17.19 7.70 2.29
C ALA A 535 -17.00 6.83 3.54
N ARG A 536 -15.75 6.38 3.78
CA ARG A 536 -15.39 5.62 4.98
C ARG A 536 -15.66 6.43 6.26
N GLN A 537 -15.26 7.71 6.29
CA GLN A 537 -15.44 8.58 7.44
C GLN A 537 -16.91 8.93 7.74
N LEU A 538 -17.76 8.94 6.71
CA LEU A 538 -19.18 9.23 6.82
C LEU A 538 -20.07 7.99 6.86
N ASN A 539 -19.50 6.79 6.85
CA ASN A 539 -20.23 5.53 6.78
C ASN A 539 -21.20 5.36 7.99
N GLU A 540 -20.74 5.70 9.18
CA GLU A 540 -21.52 5.60 10.42
C GLU A 540 -22.52 6.74 10.62
N PHE A 541 -22.51 7.77 9.75
CA PHE A 541 -23.43 8.90 9.90
C PHE A 541 -24.86 8.45 9.59
N PRO A 542 -25.83 8.58 10.53
CA PRO A 542 -27.18 8.09 10.31
C PRO A 542 -27.85 8.78 9.11
N ALA A 543 -28.32 8.00 8.14
CA ALA A 543 -28.93 8.53 6.92
C ALA A 543 -30.11 9.48 7.21
N GLY A 544 -30.90 9.22 8.27
CA GLY A 544 -32.04 10.07 8.68
C GLY A 544 -31.64 11.41 9.34
N GLN A 545 -30.33 11.60 9.63
CA GLN A 545 -29.82 12.86 10.19
C GLN A 545 -29.08 13.70 9.13
N LEU A 546 -28.97 13.20 7.90
CA LEU A 546 -28.39 13.96 6.80
C LEU A 546 -29.33 15.12 6.41
N PRO A 547 -28.78 16.34 6.20
CA PRO A 547 -29.55 17.41 5.59
C PRO A 547 -30.10 16.94 4.22
N PRO A 548 -31.37 17.21 3.88
CA PRO A 548 -32.00 16.71 2.64
C PRO A 548 -31.22 17.04 1.37
N GLU A 549 -30.55 18.19 1.34
CA GLU A 549 -29.74 18.65 0.22
C GLU A 549 -28.48 17.81 -0.03
N TYR A 550 -27.96 17.14 1.00
CA TYR A 550 -26.76 16.28 0.90
C TYR A 550 -27.07 14.78 0.96
N ALA A 551 -28.29 14.41 1.32
CA ALA A 551 -28.67 13.01 1.50
C ALA A 551 -28.42 12.20 0.23
N GLN A 552 -28.79 12.74 -0.94
CA GLN A 552 -28.60 12.05 -2.23
C GLN A 552 -27.11 11.90 -2.58
N GLU A 553 -26.28 12.90 -2.31
CA GLU A 553 -24.85 12.87 -2.59
C GLU A 553 -24.14 11.85 -1.71
N VAL A 554 -24.43 11.82 -0.42
CA VAL A 554 -23.85 10.83 0.53
C VAL A 554 -24.30 9.41 0.17
N LEU A 555 -25.56 9.20 -0.24
CA LEU A 555 -26.03 7.88 -0.69
C LEU A 555 -25.30 7.44 -1.97
N SER A 556 -25.10 8.36 -2.93
CA SER A 556 -24.32 8.07 -4.14
C SER A 556 -22.85 7.74 -3.81
N LEU A 557 -22.25 8.48 -2.89
CA LEU A 557 -20.89 8.25 -2.41
C LEU A 557 -20.73 6.89 -1.71
N ARG A 558 -21.71 6.51 -0.86
CA ARG A 558 -21.73 5.18 -0.23
C ARG A 558 -21.86 4.06 -1.24
N LYS A 559 -22.63 4.26 -2.30
CA LYS A 559 -22.72 3.28 -3.39
C LYS A 559 -21.38 3.13 -4.11
N GLU A 560 -20.72 4.23 -4.45
CA GLU A 560 -19.39 4.20 -5.06
C GLU A 560 -18.36 3.50 -4.15
N TYR A 561 -18.43 3.72 -2.83
CA TYR A 561 -17.58 3.06 -1.86
C TYR A 561 -17.85 1.56 -1.78
N LEU A 562 -19.10 1.15 -1.75
CA LEU A 562 -19.49 -0.27 -1.77
C LEU A 562 -18.97 -0.97 -3.05
N GLU A 563 -19.09 -0.33 -4.22
CA GLU A 563 -18.55 -0.85 -5.48
C GLU A 563 -17.02 -1.01 -5.41
N SER A 564 -16.32 -0.06 -4.79
CA SER A 564 -14.87 -0.13 -4.57
C SER A 564 -14.48 -1.31 -3.65
N LEU A 565 -15.18 -1.52 -2.54
CA LEU A 565 -14.95 -2.65 -1.64
C LEU A 565 -15.26 -3.99 -2.31
N GLN A 566 -16.32 -4.05 -3.12
CA GLN A 566 -16.71 -5.27 -3.83
C GLN A 566 -15.69 -5.70 -4.91
N LEU A 567 -14.93 -4.77 -5.48
CA LEU A 567 -13.88 -5.07 -6.45
C LEU A 567 -12.83 -6.04 -5.90
N ASN A 568 -12.55 -5.95 -4.60
CA ASN A 568 -11.54 -6.74 -3.91
C ASN A 568 -12.16 -7.70 -2.87
N ALA A 569 -13.43 -8.06 -3.02
CA ALA A 569 -14.13 -8.96 -2.11
C ALA A 569 -13.55 -10.40 -2.08
N ASP A 570 -12.55 -10.68 -2.90
CA ASP A 570 -11.72 -11.88 -2.92
C ASP A 570 -10.56 -11.85 -1.90
N MET A 571 -10.43 -10.77 -1.12
CA MET A 571 -9.44 -10.62 -0.06
C MET A 571 -10.11 -10.57 1.32
N PRO A 572 -9.54 -11.23 2.35
CA PRO A 572 -10.13 -11.23 3.69
C PRO A 572 -10.22 -9.83 4.31
N GLU A 573 -9.24 -8.95 4.04
CA GLU A 573 -9.22 -7.56 4.51
C GLU A 573 -10.38 -6.74 3.94
N GLU A 574 -10.71 -6.94 2.66
CA GLU A 574 -11.81 -6.23 2.02
C GLU A 574 -13.18 -6.80 2.41
N GLN A 575 -13.28 -8.10 2.68
CA GLN A 575 -14.49 -8.66 3.29
C GLN A 575 -14.71 -8.11 4.70
N MET A 576 -13.64 -7.89 5.48
CA MET A 576 -13.72 -7.19 6.76
C MET A 576 -14.20 -5.74 6.57
N SER A 577 -13.67 -5.02 5.58
CA SER A 577 -14.07 -3.65 5.24
C SER A 577 -15.54 -3.58 4.80
N LEU A 578 -16.03 -4.57 4.04
CA LEU A 578 -17.45 -4.74 3.70
C LEU A 578 -18.29 -4.96 4.96
N GLY A 579 -17.82 -5.78 5.91
CA GLY A 579 -18.48 -5.98 7.19
C GLY A 579 -18.62 -4.68 7.99
N LEU A 580 -17.55 -3.89 8.07
CA LEU A 580 -17.58 -2.56 8.70
C LEU A 580 -18.55 -1.60 7.97
N PHE A 581 -18.57 -1.65 6.64
CA PHE A 581 -19.48 -0.86 5.84
C PHE A 581 -20.95 -1.19 6.19
N TYR A 582 -21.34 -2.46 6.17
CA TYR A 582 -22.70 -2.89 6.47
C TYR A 582 -23.08 -2.65 7.93
N ALA A 583 -22.17 -2.86 8.87
CA ALA A 583 -22.42 -2.54 10.29
C ALA A 583 -22.69 -1.03 10.47
N GLY A 584 -21.88 -0.17 9.88
CA GLY A 584 -22.03 1.28 9.94
C GLY A 584 -23.30 1.80 9.25
N THR A 585 -23.79 1.12 8.20
CA THR A 585 -25.02 1.47 7.50
C THR A 585 -26.27 0.83 8.13
N GLY A 586 -26.11 0.02 9.19
CA GLY A 586 -27.22 -0.57 9.95
C GLY A 586 -27.77 -1.87 9.35
N ASP A 587 -26.96 -2.62 8.60
CA ASP A 587 -27.29 -3.96 8.11
C ASP A 587 -26.41 -5.04 8.80
N PRO A 588 -26.77 -5.47 10.02
CA PRO A 588 -25.99 -6.44 10.78
C PRO A 588 -25.94 -7.83 10.14
N LEU A 589 -26.93 -8.20 9.32
CA LEU A 589 -26.94 -9.50 8.65
C LEU A 589 -25.92 -9.54 7.50
N ALA A 590 -25.87 -8.49 6.68
CA ALA A 590 -24.86 -8.36 5.65
C ALA A 590 -23.45 -8.22 6.25
N ALA A 591 -23.30 -7.51 7.38
CA ALA A 591 -22.04 -7.40 8.12
C ALA A 591 -21.54 -8.77 8.59
N GLU A 592 -22.41 -9.58 9.22
CA GLU A 592 -22.07 -10.94 9.64
C GLU A 592 -21.62 -11.81 8.46
N GLN A 593 -22.34 -11.76 7.33
CA GLN A 593 -21.98 -12.52 6.14
C GLN A 593 -20.60 -12.13 5.60
N ALA A 594 -20.27 -10.83 5.58
CA ALA A 594 -19.00 -10.34 5.14
C ALA A 594 -17.84 -10.80 6.06
N TYR A 595 -17.99 -10.67 7.40
CA TYR A 595 -16.99 -11.17 8.34
C TYR A 595 -16.79 -12.69 8.24
N ARG A 596 -17.87 -13.47 8.09
CA ARG A 596 -17.77 -14.92 7.86
C ARG A 596 -17.09 -15.25 6.52
N SER A 597 -17.29 -14.42 5.49
CA SER A 597 -16.58 -14.57 4.21
C SER A 597 -15.11 -14.29 4.35
N ALA A 598 -14.70 -13.30 5.17
CA ALA A 598 -13.30 -13.06 5.50
C ALA A 598 -12.65 -14.29 6.14
N LEU A 599 -13.32 -14.90 7.12
CA LEU A 599 -12.85 -16.12 7.80
C LEU A 599 -12.83 -17.35 6.88
N LYS A 600 -13.74 -17.42 5.90
CA LYS A 600 -13.70 -18.47 4.87
C LYS A 600 -12.51 -18.34 3.92
N LEU A 601 -12.08 -17.10 3.62
CA LEU A 601 -10.92 -16.81 2.78
C LEU A 601 -9.60 -17.04 3.54
N SER A 602 -9.57 -16.70 4.82
CA SER A 602 -8.43 -16.87 5.72
C SER A 602 -8.94 -17.20 7.14
N PRO A 603 -8.95 -18.47 7.53
CA PRO A 603 -9.46 -18.89 8.84
C PRO A 603 -8.70 -18.24 10.01
N SER A 604 -7.40 -17.96 9.87
CA SER A 604 -6.55 -17.32 10.87
C SER A 604 -6.62 -15.79 10.89
N PHE A 605 -7.55 -15.18 10.13
CA PHE A 605 -7.67 -13.72 10.07
C PHE A 605 -8.38 -13.15 11.31
N THR A 606 -7.64 -13.03 12.42
CA THR A 606 -8.12 -12.57 13.73
C THR A 606 -8.88 -11.25 13.72
N PRO A 607 -8.58 -10.23 12.87
CA PRO A 607 -9.38 -9.01 12.80
C PRO A 607 -10.87 -9.26 12.48
N ALA A 608 -11.19 -10.25 11.64
CA ALA A 608 -12.58 -10.60 11.35
C ALA A 608 -13.27 -11.28 12.53
N LEU A 609 -12.57 -12.13 13.33
CA LEU A 609 -13.10 -12.71 14.56
C LEU A 609 -13.48 -11.63 15.57
N LEU A 610 -12.60 -10.64 15.77
CA LEU A 610 -12.85 -9.54 16.70
C LEU A 610 -14.02 -8.65 16.27
N ASN A 611 -14.09 -8.29 14.99
CA ASN A 611 -15.18 -7.46 14.45
C ASN A 611 -16.54 -8.21 14.48
N LEU A 612 -16.54 -9.52 14.21
CA LEU A 612 -17.74 -10.34 14.33
C LEU A 612 -18.21 -10.47 15.79
N ALA A 613 -17.27 -10.65 16.73
CA ALA A 613 -17.57 -10.66 18.15
C ALA A 613 -18.14 -9.30 18.61
N ASP A 614 -17.58 -8.18 18.12
CA ASP A 614 -18.07 -6.84 18.42
C ASP A 614 -19.46 -6.59 17.83
N LEU A 615 -19.73 -7.08 16.61
CA LEU A 615 -21.06 -7.05 16.00
C LEU A 615 -22.09 -7.79 16.88
N TYR A 616 -21.74 -8.97 17.36
CA TYR A 616 -22.62 -9.74 18.27
C TYR A 616 -22.83 -9.03 19.60
N ARG A 617 -21.77 -8.44 20.18
CA ARG A 617 -21.85 -7.60 21.37
C ARG A 617 -22.82 -6.43 21.16
N ALA A 618 -22.71 -5.71 20.06
CA ALA A 618 -23.56 -4.56 19.73
C ALA A 618 -25.05 -4.95 19.62
N ASN A 619 -25.33 -6.20 19.27
CA ASN A 619 -26.69 -6.76 19.17
C ASN A 619 -27.12 -7.56 20.43
N GLY A 620 -26.38 -7.49 21.54
CA GLY A 620 -26.73 -8.18 22.80
C GLY A 620 -26.56 -9.70 22.75
N MET A 621 -25.75 -10.21 21.80
CA MET A 621 -25.53 -11.65 21.59
C MET A 621 -24.18 -12.12 22.15
N ASP A 622 -23.85 -11.73 23.39
CA ASP A 622 -22.55 -12.02 24.03
C ASP A 622 -22.18 -13.53 24.05
N ARG A 623 -23.19 -14.42 24.14
CA ARG A 623 -22.94 -15.87 24.08
C ARG A 623 -22.34 -16.34 22.74
N GLN A 624 -22.60 -15.65 21.66
CA GLN A 624 -22.06 -15.94 20.34
C GLN A 624 -20.68 -15.27 20.13
N ALA A 625 -20.43 -14.16 20.82
CA ALA A 625 -19.15 -13.46 20.77
C ALA A 625 -18.04 -14.22 21.50
N GLN A 626 -18.34 -14.88 22.62
CA GLN A 626 -17.35 -15.52 23.47
C GLN A 626 -16.46 -16.57 22.75
N PRO A 627 -17.01 -17.54 21.99
CA PRO A 627 -16.18 -18.50 21.29
C PRO A 627 -15.27 -17.87 20.22
N LEU A 628 -15.70 -16.81 19.55
CA LEU A 628 -14.88 -16.10 18.57
C LEU A 628 -13.68 -15.40 19.23
N LEU A 629 -13.88 -14.81 20.40
CA LEU A 629 -12.80 -14.19 21.17
C LEU A 629 -11.83 -15.22 21.70
N GLN A 630 -12.31 -16.40 22.11
CA GLN A 630 -11.46 -17.51 22.52
C GLN A 630 -10.59 -17.99 21.36
N GLU A 631 -11.19 -18.20 20.17
CA GLU A 631 -10.49 -18.58 18.96
C GLU A 631 -9.44 -17.53 18.57
N ALA A 632 -9.78 -16.23 18.64
CA ALA A 632 -8.82 -15.15 18.36
C ALA A 632 -7.62 -15.16 19.31
N ILE A 633 -7.83 -15.47 20.59
CA ILE A 633 -6.75 -15.59 21.59
C ILE A 633 -5.85 -16.81 21.31
N GLU A 634 -6.44 -17.93 20.86
CA GLU A 634 -5.69 -19.14 20.54
C GLU A 634 -4.84 -18.95 19.29
N MET A 635 -5.37 -18.29 18.26
CA MET A 635 -4.67 -18.02 17.00
C MET A 635 -3.61 -16.92 17.12
N ALA A 636 -3.86 -15.92 17.96
CA ALA A 636 -2.93 -14.78 18.13
C ALA A 636 -2.74 -14.46 19.62
N PRO A 637 -1.99 -15.27 20.36
CA PRO A 637 -1.84 -15.14 21.81
C PRO A 637 -1.15 -13.83 22.24
N GLU A 638 -0.47 -13.13 21.34
CA GLU A 638 0.15 -11.83 21.63
C GLU A 638 -0.78 -10.63 21.33
N GLN A 639 -1.96 -10.86 20.74
CA GLN A 639 -2.89 -9.78 20.39
C GLN A 639 -3.68 -9.27 21.61
N ALA A 640 -3.26 -8.13 22.16
CA ALA A 640 -3.84 -7.53 23.36
C ALA A 640 -5.35 -7.22 23.24
N SER A 641 -5.80 -6.81 22.05
CA SER A 641 -7.22 -6.46 21.79
C SER A 641 -8.19 -7.62 22.00
N ALA A 642 -7.78 -8.88 21.71
CA ALA A 642 -8.60 -10.06 21.93
C ALA A 642 -8.84 -10.30 23.43
N TYR A 643 -7.80 -10.17 24.23
CA TYR A 643 -7.90 -10.27 25.71
C TYR A 643 -8.74 -9.14 26.30
N HIS A 644 -8.57 -7.91 25.82
CA HIS A 644 -9.37 -6.77 26.25
C HIS A 644 -10.86 -6.98 25.96
N ALA A 645 -11.20 -7.42 24.74
CA ALA A 645 -12.58 -7.70 24.32
C ALA A 645 -13.21 -8.82 25.16
N MET A 646 -12.47 -9.90 25.44
CA MET A 646 -12.91 -10.99 26.31
C MET A 646 -13.16 -10.49 27.75
N GLY A 647 -12.24 -9.70 28.31
CA GLY A 647 -12.42 -9.09 29.63
C GLY A 647 -13.69 -8.23 29.72
N LEU A 648 -13.93 -7.36 28.71
CA LEU A 648 -15.15 -6.55 28.66
C LEU A 648 -16.43 -7.41 28.52
N LEU A 649 -16.38 -8.51 27.76
CA LEU A 649 -17.50 -9.45 27.65
C LEU A 649 -17.83 -10.07 29.01
N LEU A 650 -16.80 -10.53 29.75
CA LEU A 650 -16.95 -11.13 31.07
C LEU A 650 -17.48 -10.12 32.11
N ILE A 651 -17.07 -8.84 32.04
CA ILE A 651 -17.63 -7.78 32.90
C ILE A 651 -19.12 -7.61 32.65
N ARG A 652 -19.58 -7.55 31.39
CA ARG A 652 -21.01 -7.47 31.05
C ARG A 652 -21.81 -8.69 31.54
N GLY A 653 -21.15 -9.85 31.56
CA GLY A 653 -21.70 -11.09 32.11
C GLY A 653 -21.63 -11.20 33.63
N GLU A 654 -21.28 -10.12 34.34
CA GLU A 654 -21.11 -10.07 35.80
C GLU A 654 -20.06 -11.07 36.35
N GLN A 655 -19.06 -11.42 35.52
CA GLN A 655 -17.99 -12.39 35.86
C GLN A 655 -16.66 -11.66 36.08
N LEU A 656 -16.66 -10.69 37.01
CA LEU A 656 -15.53 -9.78 37.23
C LEU A 656 -14.23 -10.53 37.58
N ASP A 657 -14.29 -11.57 38.46
CA ASP A 657 -13.12 -12.34 38.85
C ASP A 657 -12.46 -13.07 37.65
N GLN A 658 -13.25 -13.47 36.67
CA GLN A 658 -12.74 -14.09 35.44
C GLN A 658 -12.25 -13.03 34.44
N ALA A 659 -12.76 -11.81 34.47
CA ALA A 659 -12.35 -10.72 33.57
C ALA A 659 -10.96 -10.19 33.89
N VAL A 660 -10.61 -10.07 35.18
CA VAL A 660 -9.37 -9.45 35.65
C VAL A 660 -8.13 -10.07 34.98
N PRO A 661 -7.93 -11.41 34.93
CA PRO A 661 -6.78 -12.02 34.26
C PRO A 661 -6.66 -11.69 32.77
N TYR A 662 -7.77 -11.58 32.05
CA TYR A 662 -7.77 -11.19 30.63
C TYR A 662 -7.37 -9.73 30.46
N LEU A 663 -7.94 -8.83 31.26
CA LEU A 663 -7.60 -7.40 31.21
C LEU A 663 -6.14 -7.14 31.59
N GLN A 664 -5.59 -7.91 32.57
CA GLN A 664 -4.18 -7.89 32.91
C GLN A 664 -3.30 -8.24 31.70
N LYS A 665 -3.64 -9.35 31.02
CA LYS A 665 -2.89 -9.79 29.83
C LYS A 665 -2.92 -8.72 28.72
N ALA A 666 -4.04 -8.03 28.52
CA ALA A 666 -4.12 -6.93 27.57
C ALA A 666 -3.21 -5.75 27.95
N ALA A 667 -3.26 -5.30 29.19
CA ALA A 667 -2.45 -4.18 29.69
C ALA A 667 -0.94 -4.47 29.68
N VAL A 668 -0.54 -5.73 29.93
CA VAL A 668 0.87 -6.14 29.91
C VAL A 668 1.42 -6.23 28.48
N ARG A 669 0.62 -6.69 27.51
CA ARG A 669 1.06 -6.81 26.11
C ARG A 669 1.19 -5.45 25.39
N GLU A 670 0.30 -4.53 25.70
CA GLU A 670 0.34 -3.18 25.14
C GLU A 670 0.33 -2.12 26.26
N PRO A 671 1.43 -1.95 27.00
CA PRO A 671 1.49 -1.06 28.16
C PRO A 671 1.34 0.44 27.78
N GLU A 672 1.61 0.78 26.49
CA GLU A 672 1.43 2.13 25.97
C GLU A 672 -0.04 2.43 25.60
N ASN A 673 -0.89 1.41 25.55
CA ASN A 673 -2.33 1.61 25.35
C ASN A 673 -3.01 1.89 26.70
N SER A 674 -3.12 3.20 27.01
CA SER A 674 -3.69 3.65 28.29
C SER A 674 -5.10 3.14 28.56
N ARG A 675 -5.90 2.89 27.50
CA ARG A 675 -7.24 2.32 27.64
C ARG A 675 -7.24 0.95 28.26
N TYR A 676 -6.29 0.08 27.91
CA TYR A 676 -6.19 -1.25 28.48
C TYR A 676 -5.82 -1.21 29.97
N THR A 677 -4.83 -0.39 30.33
CA THR A 677 -4.48 -0.20 31.75
C THR A 677 -5.61 0.46 32.54
N TYR A 678 -6.30 1.45 31.97
CA TYR A 678 -7.46 2.07 32.61
C TYR A 678 -8.55 1.06 32.96
N VAL A 679 -8.97 0.25 31.97
CA VAL A 679 -10.05 -0.74 32.17
C VAL A 679 -9.60 -1.84 33.15
N TYR A 680 -8.35 -2.28 33.09
CA TYR A 680 -7.79 -3.22 34.04
C TYR A 680 -7.80 -2.66 35.47
N ALA A 681 -7.36 -1.42 35.67
CA ALA A 681 -7.37 -0.76 36.97
C ALA A 681 -8.79 -0.58 37.53
N VAL A 682 -9.76 -0.27 36.67
CA VAL A 682 -11.18 -0.21 37.09
C VAL A 682 -11.66 -1.60 37.54
N ALA A 683 -11.34 -2.65 36.81
CA ALA A 683 -11.73 -4.01 37.18
C ALA A 683 -11.07 -4.44 38.48
N LEU A 684 -9.81 -4.12 38.74
CA LEU A 684 -9.11 -4.34 39.99
C LEU A 684 -9.78 -3.60 41.18
N TRP A 685 -10.16 -2.35 40.94
CA TRP A 685 -10.82 -1.53 41.95
C TRP A 685 -12.17 -2.14 42.38
N GLU A 686 -12.99 -2.51 41.40
CA GLU A 686 -14.29 -3.13 41.65
C GLU A 686 -14.20 -4.54 42.22
N SER A 687 -13.13 -5.31 41.92
CA SER A 687 -12.86 -6.62 42.55
C SER A 687 -12.29 -6.52 43.99
N GLY A 688 -12.05 -5.29 44.48
CA GLY A 688 -11.51 -5.04 45.80
C GLY A 688 -9.98 -4.95 45.91
N SER A 689 -9.24 -5.17 44.81
CA SER A 689 -7.78 -5.05 44.72
C SER A 689 -7.31 -3.59 44.58
N ARG A 690 -7.79 -2.72 45.47
CA ARG A 690 -7.70 -1.25 45.35
C ARG A 690 -6.26 -0.74 45.32
N GLU A 691 -5.36 -1.30 46.12
CA GLU A 691 -3.94 -0.88 46.11
C GLU A 691 -3.25 -1.22 44.79
N GLU A 692 -3.60 -2.35 44.19
CA GLU A 692 -3.07 -2.76 42.90
C GLU A 692 -3.59 -1.84 41.77
N ALA A 693 -4.90 -1.53 41.79
CA ALA A 693 -5.50 -0.56 40.85
C ALA A 693 -4.77 0.80 40.86
N VAL A 694 -4.43 1.31 42.05
CA VAL A 694 -3.68 2.55 42.20
C VAL A 694 -2.26 2.41 41.64
N ARG A 695 -1.54 1.32 41.94
CA ARG A 695 -0.18 1.08 41.43
C ARG A 695 -0.15 1.03 39.89
N GLU A 696 -1.12 0.36 39.28
CA GLU A 696 -1.21 0.27 37.81
C GLU A 696 -1.44 1.65 37.17
N LEU A 697 -2.37 2.45 37.72
CA LEU A 697 -2.60 3.81 37.21
C LEU A 697 -1.39 4.72 37.43
N GLU A 698 -0.73 4.65 38.60
CA GLU A 698 0.51 5.39 38.87
C GLU A 698 1.62 5.03 37.87
N SER A 699 1.76 3.73 37.55
CA SER A 699 2.74 3.22 36.58
C SER A 699 2.43 3.72 35.17
N ALA A 700 1.18 3.62 34.74
CA ALA A 700 0.75 4.10 33.42
C ALA A 700 0.92 5.64 33.31
N LEU A 701 0.59 6.37 34.33
CA LEU A 701 0.72 7.84 34.34
C LEU A 701 2.20 8.29 34.31
N ARG A 702 3.13 7.49 34.87
CA ARG A 702 4.58 7.75 34.70
C ARG A 702 5.03 7.58 33.26
N ARG A 703 4.47 6.62 32.52
CA ARG A 703 4.75 6.44 31.09
C ARG A 703 4.10 7.54 30.25
N GLN A 704 2.89 7.96 30.63
CA GLN A 704 2.09 8.97 29.92
C GLN A 704 1.67 10.14 30.84
N PRO A 705 2.59 11.02 31.23
CA PRO A 705 2.32 12.06 32.26
C PRO A 705 1.19 13.04 31.90
N GLY A 706 0.86 13.20 30.62
CA GLY A 706 -0.22 14.09 30.13
C GLY A 706 -1.60 13.43 30.03
N ASN A 707 -1.75 12.14 30.34
CA ASN A 707 -2.99 11.42 30.15
C ASN A 707 -4.04 11.79 31.21
N ARG A 708 -5.03 12.57 30.80
CA ARG A 708 -6.09 13.09 31.69
C ARG A 708 -7.07 12.00 32.17
N GLU A 709 -7.32 10.97 31.38
CA GLU A 709 -8.23 9.87 31.75
C GLU A 709 -7.63 9.08 32.92
N LEU A 710 -6.36 8.67 32.80
CA LEU A 710 -5.62 8.00 33.86
C LEU A 710 -5.51 8.86 35.12
N ALA A 711 -5.19 10.15 34.98
CA ALA A 711 -5.09 11.08 36.09
C ALA A 711 -6.42 11.29 36.82
N SER A 712 -7.53 11.37 36.06
CA SER A 712 -8.87 11.53 36.63
C SER A 712 -9.28 10.29 37.46
N ALA A 713 -9.02 9.09 36.92
CA ALA A 713 -9.30 7.85 37.64
C ALA A 713 -8.46 7.73 38.92
N LEU A 714 -7.15 8.03 38.82
CA LEU A 714 -6.23 8.00 39.97
C LEU A 714 -6.62 9.02 41.03
N ALA A 715 -7.01 10.23 40.64
CA ALA A 715 -7.51 11.26 41.55
C ALA A 715 -8.76 10.80 42.31
N SER A 716 -9.72 10.17 41.61
CA SER A 716 -10.92 9.59 42.24
C SER A 716 -10.56 8.50 43.24
N TYR A 717 -9.58 7.65 42.92
CA TYR A 717 -9.15 6.56 43.83
C TYR A 717 -8.41 7.09 45.06
N TYR A 718 -7.55 8.11 44.91
CA TYR A 718 -6.91 8.77 46.06
C TYR A 718 -7.93 9.43 46.96
N GLU A 719 -8.98 10.10 46.38
CA GLU A 719 -10.05 10.69 47.18
C GLU A 719 -10.80 9.66 48.00
N GLN A 720 -11.18 8.51 47.39
CA GLN A 720 -11.90 7.42 48.06
C GLN A 720 -11.06 6.71 49.13
N LEU A 721 -9.71 6.66 48.97
CA LEU A 721 -8.79 6.10 49.94
C LEU A 721 -8.38 7.11 51.05
N GLY A 722 -8.74 8.41 50.88
CA GLY A 722 -8.34 9.44 51.82
C GLY A 722 -6.88 9.91 51.68
N GLU A 723 -6.21 9.58 50.57
CA GLU A 723 -4.81 9.89 50.27
C GLU A 723 -4.65 11.37 49.81
N LYS A 724 -4.95 12.30 50.71
CA LYS A 724 -5.02 13.75 50.40
C LYS A 724 -3.72 14.34 49.82
N GLU A 725 -2.58 13.93 50.35
CA GLU A 725 -1.27 14.45 49.95
C GLU A 725 -0.96 14.01 48.50
N LYS A 726 -1.25 12.77 48.15
CA LYS A 726 -1.07 12.24 46.78
C LYS A 726 -2.04 12.93 45.78
N LEU A 727 -3.29 13.11 46.19
CA LEU A 727 -4.28 13.84 45.39
C LEU A 727 -3.83 15.28 45.09
N GLU A 728 -3.38 16.02 46.12
CA GLU A 728 -2.88 17.40 45.94
C GLU A 728 -1.65 17.44 45.00
N ALA A 729 -0.72 16.51 45.16
CA ALA A 729 0.46 16.41 44.31
C ALA A 729 0.07 16.13 42.84
N LEU A 730 -0.87 15.18 42.60
CA LEU A 730 -1.39 14.84 41.27
C LEU A 730 -2.09 16.05 40.64
N MET A 731 -2.99 16.72 41.38
CA MET A 731 -3.70 17.91 40.91
C MET A 731 -2.76 19.07 40.56
N LYS A 732 -1.63 19.20 41.29
CA LYS A 732 -0.63 20.20 41.02
C LYS A 732 0.15 19.93 39.72
N SER A 733 0.43 18.67 39.39
CA SER A 733 1.12 18.27 38.14
C SER A 733 0.29 18.51 36.88
N PHE A 734 -1.04 18.59 36.99
CA PHE A 734 -1.96 18.86 35.88
C PHE A 734 -2.49 20.30 35.81
N ARG A 735 -1.98 21.23 36.68
CA ARG A 735 -2.27 22.66 36.51
C ARG A 735 -1.43 23.21 35.35
N PRO A 736 -2.03 23.98 34.43
CA PRO A 736 -1.34 24.54 33.26
C PRO A 736 -0.24 25.54 33.69
#